data_9d51171a1455a0cf1287c5f03f5b1359
#
_entry.id   9d51171a1455a0cf1287c5f03f5b1359
#
_cell.length_a   1.000
_cell.length_b   1.000
_cell.length_c   1.000
_cell.angle_alpha   90.00
_cell.angle_beta   90.00
_cell.angle_gamma   90.00
#
_symmetry.space_group_name_H-M   'P 1'
#
loop_
_entity.id
_entity.type
_entity.pdbx_description
1 polymer ?
#
loop_
_entity_poly.entity_id
_entity_poly.type
_entity_poly.pdbx_seq_one_letter_code
_entity_poly.pdbx_strand_id
1 'polypeptide(L)'
;MTIQQHSTGTTLPAWNRIVTPHSDIVQGQLTMDTYAVNLGKVVHGDPSVQPVYRDPRAFFQATYLTTELRRILSDVLAVLAGKSGDRVLQLRTPFGGGKTHTLLSLYHQARSRHLLSDIPDLSSLPDPGPVRLAVISGIDTGAADTHTQRRRTLWGELAWQLGGPEGYGLVAEQDRLGVAPGAEILSRLIGNTPNLLLLDEVLTYVENAMAVVVGESTLGRQTIVFLQRLTEVVAGSPQTALVYSLQASEQEAGGNLELLGILSKLVQRLNAIREPVSGDEVLRVVQRRLFSQLGDERARQQVAGAYADGYRGFLLAGGTSAQVAQQQAEQLRGRILLSYPFHPALLDLMRERWSALPSYQRTRGALQFLASVIHALWAGNVQTQPLLGPGDVPLHDGQVRTTFLAQVGESTQYDAVIQRDLLGPQAGAQIVDALMVQESPQLQAYFPGTRIATAALLYSFGGSNQLECGVYENELLSACLAPGLNRNILQTALHDLNERLLYLHRRELRYRFETQPNLNKMIIDENQRRTGEEIEERLRLECSKAIGDEREAVVWPNDTHIVRDRLPEFQIVYLSPAWLDAHSDPERREQGMKQYVEQCGNGPRRYHNGLALAVPDRRMVEATRNAVRLIVTLELLQSQSKQRQLTPQQDAELAERKRNAENELRGGISQLYPVVYTPQNSEQVGQTYVFDALTVQSYSQAPQIHTRIKEALRNRVVWDSVQPSKLASLTRLNEQQPIERQYYPVTALVSCFFSYYTFAHIWDEKVVRQAIIVGVKNRTFAYVANAHMDNQENLVLGGPASTTVYYGRDIRANELDMGESAFILSAAYAQQLLTPPVPARVEPVVEIPVTTNDVQPDQQPPHRYSGDAGRAVVHDSPLQTTQVPTAAKPVTPGRGGQHYRLRMKIKPDDFYEVSKALERLNDQAATMDTTVTVIATAKAGQLFNANTMHNLVVEPMVEASNVVVLEEQVEE
;
A
#
# COMPACT_ATOMS: atom_id res chain seq x y z
N MET A 1 14.84 -24.49 36.06
CA MET A 1 15.97 -25.19 35.45
C MET A 1 16.86 -24.15 34.79
N THR A 2 17.95 -23.83 35.42
CA THR A 2 18.92 -22.80 35.02
C THR A 2 19.79 -23.36 33.88
N ILE A 3 19.60 -22.84 32.66
CA ILE A 3 20.48 -23.19 31.53
C ILE A 3 21.75 -22.41 31.72
N GLN A 4 22.83 -23.08 32.09
CA GLN A 4 24.17 -22.53 32.08
C GLN A 4 24.58 -22.18 30.65
N GLN A 5 24.70 -20.89 30.36
CA GLN A 5 25.36 -20.39 29.17
C GLN A 5 26.89 -20.65 29.33
N HIS A 6 27.40 -21.61 28.61
CA HIS A 6 28.83 -21.68 28.31
C HIS A 6 29.11 -20.75 27.11
N SER A 7 29.35 -19.48 27.34
CA SER A 7 29.95 -18.57 26.35
C SER A 7 31.41 -18.35 26.71
N THR A 8 32.27 -19.21 26.25
CA THR A 8 33.69 -18.87 26.02
C THR A 8 33.73 -18.05 24.73
N GLY A 9 33.52 -16.75 24.85
CA GLY A 9 33.50 -15.82 23.72
C GLY A 9 34.86 -15.61 23.13
N THR A 10 35.32 -16.49 22.25
CA THR A 10 36.42 -16.17 21.34
C THR A 10 35.83 -15.19 20.30
N THR A 11 36.10 -13.92 20.44
CA THR A 11 35.74 -12.89 19.45
C THR A 11 36.34 -13.27 18.10
N LEU A 12 35.50 -13.54 17.11
CA LEU A 12 35.97 -13.86 15.76
C LEU A 12 36.75 -12.67 15.19
N PRO A 13 37.89 -12.91 14.51
CA PRO A 13 38.64 -11.82 13.91
C PRO A 13 37.87 -11.19 12.73
N ALA A 14 37.95 -9.87 12.61
CA ALA A 14 37.40 -9.16 11.48
C ALA A 14 38.07 -9.59 10.18
N TRP A 15 37.36 -9.54 9.05
CA TRP A 15 37.86 -9.99 7.76
C TRP A 15 39.18 -9.29 7.35
N ASN A 16 39.34 -7.98 7.62
CA ASN A 16 40.51 -7.19 7.27
C ASN A 16 41.79 -7.53 8.09
N ARG A 17 41.64 -8.37 9.14
CA ARG A 17 42.75 -8.94 9.87
C ARG A 17 43.18 -10.30 9.33
N ILE A 18 42.39 -10.91 8.48
CA ILE A 18 42.65 -12.22 7.92
C ILE A 18 43.19 -12.12 6.49
N VAL A 19 42.52 -11.33 5.64
CA VAL A 19 42.84 -11.22 4.20
C VAL A 19 43.46 -9.86 3.88
N THR A 20 44.28 -9.81 2.83
CA THR A 20 44.94 -8.58 2.33
C THR A 20 44.46 -8.28 0.91
N PRO A 21 43.83 -7.13 0.63
CA PRO A 21 43.45 -6.74 -0.71
C PRO A 21 44.66 -6.53 -1.63
N HIS A 22 44.47 -6.53 -2.94
CA HIS A 22 45.47 -6.11 -3.90
C HIS A 22 45.79 -4.61 -3.75
N SER A 23 47.01 -4.22 -4.11
CA SER A 23 47.51 -2.85 -3.95
C SER A 23 46.72 -1.80 -4.72
N ASP A 24 46.18 -2.14 -5.88
CA ASP A 24 45.32 -1.26 -6.69
C ASP A 24 44.02 -0.88 -5.91
N ILE A 25 43.44 -1.81 -5.17
CA ILE A 25 42.27 -1.57 -4.33
C ILE A 25 42.65 -0.72 -3.10
N VAL A 26 43.72 -1.07 -2.43
CA VAL A 26 44.22 -0.30 -1.26
C VAL A 26 44.52 1.16 -1.63
N GLN A 27 45.03 1.41 -2.83
CA GLN A 27 45.34 2.75 -3.35
C GLN A 27 44.11 3.48 -3.94
N GLY A 28 42.90 2.87 -3.96
CA GLY A 28 41.70 3.48 -4.50
C GLY A 28 41.70 3.60 -6.04
N GLN A 29 42.47 2.79 -6.76
CA GLN A 29 42.43 2.74 -8.22
C GLN A 29 41.24 1.94 -8.70
N LEU A 30 40.02 2.54 -8.61
CA LEU A 30 38.74 1.84 -8.77
C LEU A 30 37.98 2.22 -10.05
N THR A 31 38.71 2.69 -11.07
CA THR A 31 38.12 3.04 -12.37
C THR A 31 37.62 1.80 -13.12
N MET A 32 36.64 1.94 -13.99
CA MET A 32 36.14 0.85 -14.83
C MET A 32 37.24 0.23 -15.71
N ASP A 33 38.19 1.05 -16.17
CA ASP A 33 39.30 0.60 -16.99
C ASP A 33 40.26 -0.35 -16.22
N THR A 34 40.30 -0.24 -14.89
CA THR A 34 41.09 -1.16 -14.03
C THR A 34 40.56 -2.60 -14.12
N TYR A 35 39.26 -2.79 -14.39
CA TYR A 35 38.58 -4.09 -14.47
C TYR A 35 38.20 -4.46 -15.91
N ALA A 36 38.50 -3.61 -16.89
CA ALA A 36 38.24 -3.80 -18.32
C ALA A 36 39.55 -4.09 -19.06
N VAL A 37 39.79 -5.37 -19.35
CA VAL A 37 40.91 -5.72 -20.21
C VAL A 37 40.50 -5.55 -21.67
N ASN A 38 41.32 -4.81 -22.44
CA ASN A 38 41.25 -4.78 -23.89
C ASN A 38 42.42 -5.57 -24.47
N LEU A 39 42.09 -6.66 -25.17
CA LEU A 39 43.12 -7.58 -25.68
C LEU A 39 44.02 -6.90 -26.71
N GLY A 40 43.50 -6.06 -27.59
CA GLY A 40 44.27 -5.34 -28.58
C GLY A 40 45.28 -4.38 -27.95
N LYS A 41 44.87 -3.61 -26.96
CA LYS A 41 45.80 -2.70 -26.24
C LYS A 41 46.93 -3.44 -25.53
N VAL A 42 46.62 -4.62 -24.94
CA VAL A 42 47.69 -5.46 -24.32
C VAL A 42 48.71 -5.92 -25.36
N VAL A 43 48.21 -6.41 -26.51
CA VAL A 43 49.07 -6.91 -27.60
C VAL A 43 49.95 -5.81 -28.17
N HIS A 44 49.42 -4.60 -28.33
CA HIS A 44 50.16 -3.43 -28.83
C HIS A 44 51.05 -2.77 -27.73
N GLY A 45 51.03 -3.27 -26.49
CA GLY A 45 51.86 -2.75 -25.40
C GLY A 45 51.49 -1.34 -24.92
N ASP A 46 50.20 -0.97 -25.04
CA ASP A 46 49.71 0.34 -24.63
C ASP A 46 50.00 0.61 -23.13
N PRO A 47 50.68 1.72 -22.82
CA PRO A 47 51.07 2.08 -21.45
C PRO A 47 49.82 2.31 -20.53
N SER A 48 48.64 2.65 -21.08
CA SER A 48 47.43 2.86 -20.32
C SER A 48 46.88 1.58 -19.71
N VAL A 49 47.25 0.39 -20.24
CA VAL A 49 46.77 -0.88 -19.69
C VAL A 49 47.46 -1.16 -18.34
N GLN A 50 46.66 -1.60 -17.37
CA GLN A 50 47.16 -1.94 -16.04
C GLN A 50 48.26 -3.01 -16.10
N PRO A 51 49.32 -2.86 -15.24
CA PRO A 51 50.46 -3.81 -15.22
C PRO A 51 50.01 -5.27 -15.04
N VAL A 52 48.98 -5.51 -14.25
CA VAL A 52 48.41 -6.86 -13.99
C VAL A 52 47.99 -7.59 -15.27
N TYR A 53 47.64 -6.89 -16.34
CA TYR A 53 47.25 -7.50 -17.63
C TYR A 53 48.44 -7.58 -18.62
N ARG A 54 49.42 -6.70 -18.47
CA ARG A 54 50.59 -6.70 -19.36
C ARG A 54 51.68 -7.69 -18.96
N ASP A 55 51.92 -7.83 -17.64
CA ASP A 55 52.90 -8.76 -17.11
C ASP A 55 52.32 -10.16 -16.95
N PRO A 56 52.86 -11.20 -17.67
CA PRO A 56 52.32 -12.56 -17.64
C PRO A 56 52.31 -13.18 -16.22
N ARG A 57 53.29 -12.87 -15.37
CA ARG A 57 53.35 -13.41 -14.02
C ARG A 57 52.27 -12.75 -13.11
N ALA A 58 52.23 -11.42 -13.12
CA ALA A 58 51.21 -10.69 -12.38
C ALA A 58 49.79 -11.12 -12.81
N PHE A 59 49.58 -11.32 -14.12
CA PHE A 59 48.31 -11.79 -14.67
C PHE A 59 47.90 -13.15 -14.06
N PHE A 60 48.79 -14.19 -14.14
CA PHE A 60 48.43 -15.50 -13.60
C PHE A 60 48.45 -15.58 -12.07
N GLN A 61 49.17 -14.70 -11.39
CA GLN A 61 49.03 -14.56 -9.92
C GLN A 61 47.68 -14.02 -9.49
N ALA A 62 47.09 -13.13 -10.29
CA ALA A 62 45.75 -12.56 -10.06
C ALA A 62 44.59 -13.40 -10.68
N THR A 63 44.95 -14.42 -11.47
CA THR A 63 43.99 -15.31 -12.17
C THR A 63 43.73 -16.57 -11.37
N TYR A 64 42.45 -16.88 -11.11
CA TYR A 64 42.05 -18.20 -10.66
C TYR A 64 41.80 -19.11 -11.88
N LEU A 65 42.55 -20.20 -12.00
CA LEU A 65 42.38 -21.16 -13.05
C LEU A 65 41.17 -22.07 -12.73
N THR A 66 39.99 -21.68 -13.24
CA THR A 66 38.80 -22.54 -13.16
C THR A 66 39.04 -23.87 -13.85
N THR A 67 38.25 -24.88 -13.50
CA THR A 67 38.33 -26.20 -14.11
C THR A 67 38.21 -26.11 -15.64
N GLU A 68 37.27 -25.31 -16.15
CA GLU A 68 37.08 -25.16 -17.59
C GLU A 68 38.16 -24.28 -18.25
N LEU A 69 38.62 -23.20 -17.59
CA LEU A 69 39.75 -22.41 -18.12
C LEU A 69 41.00 -23.26 -18.24
N ARG A 70 41.33 -24.09 -17.24
CA ARG A 70 42.45 -25.03 -17.28
C ARG A 70 42.28 -26.02 -18.42
N ARG A 71 41.09 -26.55 -18.64
CA ARG A 71 40.74 -27.44 -19.75
C ARG A 71 40.93 -26.77 -21.13
N ILE A 72 40.40 -25.52 -21.27
CA ILE A 72 40.59 -24.74 -22.51
C ILE A 72 42.07 -24.53 -22.81
N LEU A 73 42.85 -24.13 -21.82
CA LEU A 73 44.28 -23.94 -21.95
C LEU A 73 44.97 -25.28 -22.37
N SER A 74 44.65 -26.37 -21.68
CA SER A 74 45.23 -27.71 -21.99
C SER A 74 44.84 -28.18 -23.39
N ASP A 75 43.55 -28.08 -23.78
CA ASP A 75 43.06 -28.53 -25.09
C ASP A 75 43.72 -27.74 -26.23
N VAL A 76 43.73 -26.40 -26.12
CA VAL A 76 44.35 -25.54 -27.16
C VAL A 76 45.88 -25.80 -27.29
N LEU A 77 46.58 -25.85 -26.14
CA LEU A 77 48.02 -26.12 -26.17
C LEU A 77 48.35 -27.53 -26.68
N ALA A 78 47.50 -28.53 -26.42
CA ALA A 78 47.63 -29.87 -26.94
C ALA A 78 47.48 -29.94 -28.49
N VAL A 79 46.48 -29.20 -29.03
CA VAL A 79 46.29 -29.04 -30.47
C VAL A 79 47.49 -28.38 -31.11
N LEU A 80 48.02 -27.31 -30.55
CA LEU A 80 49.23 -26.64 -31.03
C LEU A 80 50.45 -27.52 -30.97
N ALA A 81 50.50 -28.45 -29.99
CA ALA A 81 51.56 -29.48 -29.91
C ALA A 81 51.33 -30.67 -30.86
N GLY A 82 50.38 -30.63 -31.79
CA GLY A 82 50.09 -31.66 -32.78
C GLY A 82 49.23 -32.82 -32.27
N LYS A 83 48.58 -32.72 -31.11
CA LYS A 83 47.67 -33.74 -30.57
C LYS A 83 46.25 -33.55 -31.14
N SER A 84 45.46 -34.61 -31.12
CA SER A 84 44.04 -34.52 -31.49
C SER A 84 43.24 -33.68 -30.50
N GLY A 85 42.28 -32.91 -31.01
CA GLY A 85 41.41 -32.06 -30.19
C GLY A 85 40.59 -31.08 -31.04
N ASP A 86 39.73 -30.32 -30.37
CA ASP A 86 38.91 -29.25 -30.99
C ASP A 86 39.83 -28.10 -31.42
N ARG A 87 39.84 -27.82 -32.71
CA ARG A 87 40.70 -26.79 -33.30
C ARG A 87 40.03 -25.42 -33.39
N VAL A 88 38.71 -25.41 -33.36
CA VAL A 88 37.90 -24.21 -33.40
C VAL A 88 37.04 -24.15 -32.12
N LEU A 89 37.31 -23.18 -31.27
CA LEU A 89 36.60 -23.00 -30.00
C LEU A 89 35.88 -21.65 -29.97
N GLN A 90 34.64 -21.71 -29.60
CA GLN A 90 33.80 -20.53 -29.35
C GLN A 90 33.69 -20.32 -27.84
N LEU A 91 34.13 -19.14 -27.35
CA LEU A 91 33.90 -18.72 -25.97
C LEU A 91 32.54 -18.06 -25.86
N ARG A 92 31.71 -18.63 -25.05
CA ARG A 92 30.36 -18.13 -24.77
C ARG A 92 30.17 -18.07 -23.26
N THR A 93 29.76 -16.91 -22.74
CA THR A 93 29.45 -16.76 -21.32
C THR A 93 28.16 -15.97 -21.18
N PRO A 94 27.19 -16.46 -20.42
CA PRO A 94 25.96 -15.72 -20.16
C PRO A 94 26.24 -14.46 -19.32
N PHE A 95 27.38 -14.36 -18.65
CA PHE A 95 27.69 -13.35 -17.67
C PHE A 95 28.87 -12.43 -18.05
N GLY A 96 29.18 -12.17 -19.28
CA GLY A 96 30.27 -11.21 -19.62
C GLY A 96 31.62 -11.46 -18.92
N GLY A 97 31.79 -12.61 -18.30
CA GLY A 97 32.97 -12.91 -17.48
C GLY A 97 33.91 -13.91 -18.12
N GLY A 98 35.14 -13.50 -18.39
CA GLY A 98 36.21 -14.40 -18.73
C GLY A 98 36.51 -14.64 -20.21
N LYS A 99 35.74 -14.18 -21.19
CA LYS A 99 36.04 -14.36 -22.64
C LYS A 99 37.40 -13.72 -22.96
N THR A 100 37.51 -12.42 -22.86
CA THR A 100 38.76 -11.69 -23.11
C THR A 100 39.90 -12.15 -22.19
N HIS A 101 39.58 -12.49 -20.93
CA HIS A 101 40.54 -13.02 -19.96
C HIS A 101 41.09 -14.39 -20.39
N THR A 102 40.24 -15.25 -20.93
CA THR A 102 40.63 -16.56 -21.48
C THR A 102 41.54 -16.38 -22.72
N LEU A 103 41.17 -15.45 -23.63
CA LEU A 103 42.01 -15.14 -24.79
C LEU A 103 43.37 -14.59 -24.33
N LEU A 104 43.40 -13.70 -23.30
CA LEU A 104 44.64 -13.17 -22.73
C LEU A 104 45.46 -14.27 -22.04
N SER A 105 44.79 -15.23 -21.37
CA SER A 105 45.49 -16.38 -20.79
C SER A 105 46.18 -17.22 -21.87
N LEU A 106 45.53 -17.49 -23.02
CA LEU A 106 46.14 -18.18 -24.17
C LEU A 106 47.26 -17.36 -24.81
N TYR A 107 47.06 -16.02 -24.93
CA TYR A 107 48.08 -15.13 -25.46
C TYR A 107 49.38 -15.19 -24.63
N HIS A 108 49.28 -15.05 -23.31
CA HIS A 108 50.45 -15.13 -22.44
C HIS A 108 51.10 -16.51 -22.42
N GLN A 109 50.30 -17.60 -22.49
CA GLN A 109 50.83 -18.94 -22.61
C GLN A 109 51.58 -19.15 -23.93
N ALA A 110 51.09 -18.64 -25.06
CA ALA A 110 51.75 -18.78 -26.34
C ALA A 110 52.99 -17.89 -26.50
N ARG A 111 52.98 -16.66 -25.96
CA ARG A 111 54.04 -15.67 -26.16
C ARG A 111 55.11 -15.71 -25.08
N SER A 112 54.76 -15.97 -23.84
CA SER A 112 55.65 -15.73 -22.69
C SER A 112 55.76 -16.92 -21.74
N ARG A 113 55.57 -18.14 -22.27
CA ARG A 113 55.53 -19.37 -21.47
C ARG A 113 56.81 -19.56 -20.62
N HIS A 114 57.98 -19.18 -21.16
CA HIS A 114 59.25 -19.26 -20.46
C HIS A 114 59.29 -18.46 -19.14
N LEU A 115 58.42 -17.44 -18.99
CA LEU A 115 58.29 -16.65 -17.76
C LEU A 115 57.30 -17.26 -16.76
N LEU A 116 56.61 -18.35 -17.13
CA LEU A 116 55.51 -18.95 -16.36
C LEU A 116 55.85 -20.36 -15.86
N SER A 117 57.06 -20.83 -16.10
CA SER A 117 57.51 -22.21 -15.82
C SER A 117 57.53 -22.57 -14.33
N ASP A 118 57.69 -21.56 -13.48
CA ASP A 118 57.74 -21.68 -12.02
C ASP A 118 56.31 -21.60 -11.33
N ILE A 119 55.27 -21.37 -12.11
CA ILE A 119 53.92 -21.38 -11.57
C ILE A 119 53.39 -22.84 -11.63
N PRO A 120 53.17 -23.48 -10.43
CA PRO A 120 52.85 -24.92 -10.37
C PRO A 120 51.61 -25.31 -11.16
N ASP A 121 50.61 -24.44 -11.18
CA ASP A 121 49.34 -24.70 -11.89
C ASP A 121 49.48 -24.71 -13.40
N LEU A 122 50.52 -24.05 -13.96
CA LEU A 122 50.76 -23.94 -15.40
C LEU A 122 51.77 -24.92 -15.92
N SER A 123 52.68 -25.39 -15.06
CA SER A 123 53.74 -26.33 -15.42
C SER A 123 53.25 -27.66 -15.98
N SER A 124 52.05 -28.09 -15.59
CA SER A 124 51.41 -29.32 -16.05
C SER A 124 50.77 -29.23 -17.45
N LEU A 125 50.66 -28.04 -18.02
CA LEU A 125 50.02 -27.80 -19.33
C LEU A 125 50.96 -28.22 -20.46
N PRO A 126 50.41 -28.77 -21.60
CA PRO A 126 51.22 -29.17 -22.79
C PRO A 126 52.10 -28.01 -23.29
N ASP A 127 53.28 -28.34 -23.79
CA ASP A 127 54.18 -27.36 -24.40
C ASP A 127 54.13 -27.48 -25.94
N PRO A 128 53.63 -26.44 -26.63
CA PRO A 128 53.57 -26.47 -28.11
C PRO A 128 54.87 -26.03 -28.79
N GLY A 129 55.89 -25.61 -28.03
CA GLY A 129 57.06 -24.95 -28.60
C GLY A 129 56.74 -23.54 -29.14
N PRO A 130 57.53 -23.05 -30.13
CA PRO A 130 57.29 -21.75 -30.75
C PRO A 130 55.98 -21.70 -31.53
N VAL A 131 55.09 -20.74 -31.22
CA VAL A 131 53.75 -20.58 -31.81
C VAL A 131 53.68 -19.27 -32.58
N ARG A 132 53.22 -19.26 -33.83
CA ARG A 132 52.82 -18.03 -34.52
C ARG A 132 51.48 -17.58 -33.99
N LEU A 133 51.38 -16.31 -33.71
CA LEU A 133 50.22 -15.75 -33.00
C LEU A 133 49.59 -14.63 -33.82
N ALA A 134 48.28 -14.72 -34.03
CA ALA A 134 47.48 -13.62 -34.55
C ALA A 134 46.35 -13.28 -33.60
N VAL A 135 46.25 -12.01 -33.21
CA VAL A 135 45.30 -11.49 -32.28
C VAL A 135 44.53 -10.32 -32.90
N ILE A 136 43.23 -10.42 -32.98
CA ILE A 136 42.35 -9.38 -33.52
C ILE A 136 41.28 -9.04 -32.51
N SER A 137 41.15 -7.74 -32.24
CA SER A 137 40.07 -7.17 -31.41
C SER A 137 39.11 -6.43 -32.33
N GLY A 138 37.88 -6.85 -32.39
CA GLY A 138 36.81 -6.24 -33.21
C GLY A 138 36.48 -4.81 -32.86
N ILE A 139 36.83 -4.37 -31.66
CA ILE A 139 36.66 -2.96 -31.23
C ILE A 139 37.79 -2.09 -31.76
N ASP A 140 39.03 -2.58 -31.70
CA ASP A 140 40.23 -1.79 -32.05
C ASP A 140 40.53 -1.83 -33.56
N THR A 141 39.99 -2.79 -34.30
CA THR A 141 40.19 -2.94 -35.73
C THR A 141 39.09 -2.26 -36.50
N GLY A 142 39.34 -1.02 -36.96
CA GLY A 142 38.34 -0.23 -37.72
C GLY A 142 38.09 -0.84 -39.12
N ALA A 143 36.85 -1.06 -39.45
CA ALA A 143 36.40 -1.48 -40.79
C ALA A 143 36.47 -0.30 -41.76
N ALA A 144 37.58 0.08 -42.28
CA ALA A 144 37.86 1.21 -43.19
C ALA A 144 38.78 2.30 -42.61
N ASP A 145 39.65 1.93 -41.69
CA ASP A 145 40.58 2.90 -41.13
C ASP A 145 41.63 3.30 -42.21
N THR A 146 41.42 4.49 -42.74
CA THR A 146 42.21 5.06 -43.86
C THR A 146 43.61 5.58 -43.36
N HIS A 147 43.87 5.59 -42.06
CA HIS A 147 45.09 6.14 -41.47
C HIS A 147 46.23 5.13 -41.37
N THR A 148 45.90 3.82 -41.35
CA THR A 148 46.92 2.78 -41.49
C THR A 148 46.94 2.27 -42.92
N GLN A 149 47.67 2.91 -43.79
CA GLN A 149 47.70 2.72 -45.27
C GLN A 149 48.00 1.32 -45.76
N ARG A 150 47.97 0.26 -44.98
CA ARG A 150 48.46 -1.05 -45.38
C ARG A 150 47.52 -2.22 -45.28
N ARG A 151 46.48 -2.18 -44.41
CA ARG A 151 45.59 -3.34 -44.17
C ARG A 151 44.18 -2.84 -43.88
N ARG A 152 43.23 -3.31 -44.68
CA ARG A 152 41.82 -2.84 -44.65
C ARG A 152 40.86 -3.85 -44.08
N THR A 153 41.28 -5.11 -43.94
CA THR A 153 40.39 -6.23 -43.65
C THR A 153 40.96 -7.12 -42.53
N LEU A 154 40.08 -7.93 -41.91
CA LEU A 154 40.49 -8.92 -40.92
C LEU A 154 41.54 -9.90 -41.46
N TRP A 155 41.39 -10.33 -42.73
CA TRP A 155 42.34 -11.27 -43.36
C TRP A 155 43.66 -10.61 -43.68
N GLY A 156 43.68 -9.35 -44.03
CA GLY A 156 44.92 -8.58 -44.22
C GLY A 156 45.70 -8.47 -42.90
N GLU A 157 45.02 -8.15 -41.80
CA GLU A 157 45.64 -8.04 -40.47
C GLU A 157 46.12 -9.41 -39.96
N LEU A 158 45.31 -10.46 -40.10
CA LEU A 158 45.63 -11.83 -39.71
C LEU A 158 46.87 -12.32 -40.49
N ALA A 159 46.94 -12.09 -41.81
CA ALA A 159 48.04 -12.51 -42.66
C ALA A 159 49.34 -11.80 -42.31
N TRP A 160 49.28 -10.50 -41.96
CA TRP A 160 50.44 -9.76 -41.52
C TRP A 160 50.96 -10.24 -40.17
N GLN A 161 50.09 -10.51 -39.20
CA GLN A 161 50.52 -11.00 -37.89
C GLN A 161 51.17 -12.41 -37.96
N LEU A 162 50.66 -13.28 -38.82
CA LEU A 162 51.17 -14.64 -38.98
C LEU A 162 52.48 -14.71 -39.77
N GLY A 163 52.62 -13.94 -40.83
CA GLY A 163 53.71 -14.09 -41.75
C GLY A 163 54.43 -12.80 -42.19
N GLY A 164 54.14 -11.67 -41.54
CA GLY A 164 54.73 -10.38 -41.90
C GLY A 164 54.43 -9.95 -43.34
N PRO A 165 55.39 -9.30 -44.02
CA PRO A 165 55.19 -8.89 -45.43
C PRO A 165 54.95 -10.05 -46.41
N GLU A 166 55.53 -11.20 -46.19
CA GLU A 166 55.34 -12.39 -47.05
C GLU A 166 53.94 -12.97 -46.90
N GLY A 167 53.49 -13.12 -45.64
CA GLY A 167 52.13 -13.56 -45.32
C GLY A 167 51.07 -12.60 -45.85
N TYR A 168 51.23 -11.28 -45.70
CA TYR A 168 50.36 -10.27 -46.26
C TYR A 168 50.33 -10.33 -47.79
N GLY A 169 51.45 -10.57 -48.43
CA GLY A 169 51.55 -10.71 -49.87
C GLY A 169 50.61 -11.78 -50.49
N LEU A 170 50.27 -12.83 -49.70
CA LEU A 170 49.31 -13.85 -50.14
C LEU A 170 47.87 -13.36 -50.27
N VAL A 171 47.50 -12.33 -49.50
CA VAL A 171 46.12 -11.79 -49.43
C VAL A 171 46.01 -10.32 -49.87
N ALA A 172 47.11 -9.70 -50.31
CA ALA A 172 47.19 -8.25 -50.60
C ALA A 172 46.10 -7.78 -51.58
N GLU A 173 45.86 -8.56 -52.64
CA GLU A 173 44.86 -8.22 -53.66
C GLU A 173 43.41 -8.34 -53.08
N GLN A 174 43.15 -9.40 -52.30
CA GLN A 174 41.87 -9.62 -51.64
C GLN A 174 41.61 -8.54 -50.56
N ASP A 175 42.65 -8.10 -49.86
CA ASP A 175 42.57 -7.00 -48.90
C ASP A 175 42.25 -5.69 -49.59
N ARG A 176 42.93 -5.38 -50.73
CA ARG A 176 42.68 -4.19 -51.53
C ARG A 176 41.26 -4.13 -52.08
N LEU A 177 40.73 -5.28 -52.56
CA LEU A 177 39.38 -5.40 -53.10
C LEU A 177 38.29 -5.54 -52.04
N GLY A 178 38.62 -5.82 -50.77
CA GLY A 178 37.66 -6.12 -49.73
C GLY A 178 36.96 -7.47 -49.93
N VAL A 179 37.49 -8.40 -50.73
CA VAL A 179 36.85 -9.69 -51.07
C VAL A 179 37.54 -10.82 -50.25
N ALA A 180 36.72 -11.70 -49.67
CA ALA A 180 37.25 -12.81 -48.88
C ALA A 180 38.20 -13.73 -49.60
N PRO A 181 39.41 -14.03 -49.10
CA PRO A 181 40.33 -14.95 -49.72
C PRO A 181 39.77 -16.37 -49.78
N GLY A 182 40.19 -17.14 -50.81
CA GLY A 182 39.84 -18.54 -50.99
C GLY A 182 40.49 -19.44 -49.95
N ALA A 183 39.92 -20.64 -49.72
CA ALA A 183 40.44 -21.62 -48.77
C ALA A 183 41.90 -22.04 -49.06
N GLU A 184 42.29 -22.13 -50.31
CA GLU A 184 43.68 -22.46 -50.70
C GLU A 184 44.69 -21.40 -50.23
N ILE A 185 44.37 -20.14 -50.41
CA ILE A 185 45.19 -19.00 -49.91
C ILE A 185 45.34 -19.06 -48.41
N LEU A 186 44.25 -19.29 -47.69
CA LEU A 186 44.24 -19.43 -46.24
C LEU A 186 45.06 -20.65 -45.77
N SER A 187 44.97 -21.78 -46.48
CA SER A 187 45.75 -22.97 -46.17
C SER A 187 47.26 -22.72 -46.35
N ARG A 188 47.62 -21.99 -47.39
CA ARG A 188 49.03 -21.60 -47.64
C ARG A 188 49.53 -20.62 -46.51
N LEU A 189 48.71 -19.70 -46.09
CA LEU A 189 49.06 -18.76 -45.02
C LEU A 189 49.29 -19.49 -43.69
N ILE A 190 48.39 -20.39 -43.34
CA ILE A 190 48.43 -21.18 -42.10
C ILE A 190 49.64 -22.14 -42.15
N GLY A 191 49.82 -22.88 -43.24
CA GLY A 191 50.92 -23.85 -43.39
C GLY A 191 50.86 -24.96 -42.34
N ASN A 192 52.04 -25.54 -42.06
CA ASN A 192 52.14 -26.70 -41.15
C ASN A 192 52.82 -26.36 -39.80
N THR A 193 52.90 -25.10 -39.44
CA THR A 193 53.49 -24.65 -38.18
C THR A 193 52.41 -24.39 -37.11
N PRO A 194 52.75 -24.45 -35.79
CA PRO A 194 51.78 -24.15 -34.74
C PRO A 194 51.30 -22.69 -34.85
N ASN A 195 49.97 -22.51 -34.98
CA ASN A 195 49.34 -21.20 -35.07
C ASN A 195 48.22 -21.06 -34.05
N LEU A 196 48.24 -19.97 -33.33
CA LEU A 196 47.14 -19.59 -32.45
C LEU A 196 46.47 -18.33 -32.98
N LEU A 197 45.17 -18.44 -33.30
CA LEU A 197 44.34 -17.35 -33.78
C LEU A 197 43.38 -16.96 -32.70
N LEU A 198 43.46 -15.71 -32.20
CA LEU A 198 42.61 -15.20 -31.17
C LEU A 198 41.78 -14.03 -31.69
N LEU A 199 40.44 -14.20 -31.71
CA LEU A 199 39.53 -13.17 -32.19
C LEU A 199 38.62 -12.75 -31.06
N ASP A 200 38.71 -11.51 -30.64
CA ASP A 200 37.82 -10.96 -29.61
C ASP A 200 36.79 -10.02 -30.24
N GLU A 201 35.55 -10.10 -29.76
CA GLU A 201 34.43 -9.23 -30.13
C GLU A 201 34.18 -9.13 -31.64
N VAL A 202 34.21 -10.27 -32.33
CA VAL A 202 34.06 -10.39 -33.78
C VAL A 202 32.79 -9.77 -34.30
N LEU A 203 31.70 -9.87 -33.57
CA LEU A 203 30.40 -9.32 -33.96
C LEU A 203 30.46 -7.80 -34.17
N THR A 204 31.11 -7.08 -33.29
CA THR A 204 31.28 -5.61 -33.37
C THR A 204 32.01 -5.20 -34.65
N TYR A 205 33.08 -5.97 -35.06
CA TYR A 205 33.73 -5.74 -36.33
C TYR A 205 32.80 -5.96 -37.51
N VAL A 206 32.08 -7.09 -37.54
CA VAL A 206 31.17 -7.43 -38.63
C VAL A 206 30.07 -6.39 -38.79
N GLU A 207 29.50 -5.91 -37.71
CA GLU A 207 28.49 -4.82 -37.69
C GLU A 207 29.05 -3.55 -38.35
N ASN A 208 30.20 -3.08 -37.91
CA ASN A 208 30.86 -1.91 -38.48
C ASN A 208 31.17 -2.14 -39.97
N ALA A 209 31.61 -3.32 -40.34
CA ALA A 209 31.92 -3.68 -41.71
C ALA A 209 30.68 -3.80 -42.65
N MET A 210 29.49 -3.99 -42.10
CA MET A 210 28.26 -3.98 -42.89
C MET A 210 27.97 -2.60 -43.53
N ALA A 211 28.47 -1.51 -42.98
CA ALA A 211 28.35 -0.17 -43.54
C ALA A 211 29.30 0.09 -44.72
N VAL A 212 30.29 -0.79 -44.95
CA VAL A 212 31.32 -0.64 -46.02
C VAL A 212 30.89 -1.40 -47.26
N VAL A 213 30.60 -0.71 -48.35
CA VAL A 213 30.18 -1.29 -49.64
C VAL A 213 31.39 -1.88 -50.40
N VAL A 214 31.26 -3.12 -50.89
CA VAL A 214 32.25 -3.83 -51.70
C VAL A 214 31.57 -4.44 -52.91
N GLY A 215 31.63 -3.78 -54.08
CA GLY A 215 30.92 -4.19 -55.27
C GLY A 215 29.38 -4.22 -55.01
N GLU A 216 28.76 -5.36 -55.33
CA GLU A 216 27.30 -5.58 -55.01
C GLU A 216 27.08 -6.17 -53.59
N SER A 217 28.10 -6.22 -52.75
CA SER A 217 28.08 -6.78 -51.40
C SER A 217 28.57 -5.76 -50.37
N THR A 218 28.75 -6.19 -49.11
CA THR A 218 29.37 -5.38 -48.05
C THR A 218 30.60 -6.11 -47.48
N LEU A 219 31.52 -5.33 -46.92
CA LEU A 219 32.71 -5.90 -46.26
C LEU A 219 32.30 -6.84 -45.11
N GLY A 220 31.22 -6.53 -44.41
CA GLY A 220 30.66 -7.40 -43.34
C GLY A 220 30.24 -8.77 -43.87
N ARG A 221 29.54 -8.82 -45.02
CA ARG A 221 29.19 -10.11 -45.71
C ARG A 221 30.45 -10.86 -46.12
N GLN A 222 31.46 -10.18 -46.70
CA GLN A 222 32.73 -10.78 -47.08
C GLN A 222 33.47 -11.30 -45.82
N THR A 223 33.39 -10.60 -44.70
CA THR A 223 33.97 -11.03 -43.41
C THR A 223 33.30 -12.32 -42.91
N ILE A 224 31.98 -12.44 -43.03
CA ILE A 224 31.28 -13.70 -42.71
C ILE A 224 31.77 -14.86 -43.55
N VAL A 225 31.91 -14.66 -44.86
CA VAL A 225 32.46 -15.68 -45.80
C VAL A 225 33.91 -16.03 -45.44
N PHE A 226 34.73 -15.04 -45.09
CA PHE A 226 36.10 -15.25 -44.61
C PHE A 226 36.13 -16.09 -43.33
N LEU A 227 35.34 -15.75 -42.31
CA LEU A 227 35.29 -16.50 -41.06
C LEU A 227 34.86 -17.94 -41.26
N GLN A 228 33.88 -18.20 -42.15
CA GLN A 228 33.48 -19.54 -42.53
C GLN A 228 34.61 -20.34 -43.13
N ARG A 229 35.29 -19.78 -44.12
CA ARG A 229 36.44 -20.45 -44.78
C ARG A 229 37.61 -20.66 -43.82
N LEU A 230 37.86 -19.68 -42.94
CA LEU A 230 38.91 -19.76 -41.92
C LEU A 230 38.66 -20.93 -40.98
N THR A 231 37.38 -21.07 -40.47
CA THR A 231 37.05 -22.18 -39.56
C THR A 231 37.19 -23.55 -40.23
N GLU A 232 36.82 -23.68 -41.51
CA GLU A 232 36.97 -24.93 -42.30
C GLU A 232 38.47 -25.28 -42.49
N VAL A 233 39.31 -24.30 -42.85
CA VAL A 233 40.73 -24.50 -43.03
C VAL A 233 41.44 -24.84 -41.70
N VAL A 234 41.09 -24.15 -40.62
CA VAL A 234 41.65 -24.43 -39.29
C VAL A 234 41.22 -25.82 -38.81
N ALA A 235 39.96 -26.23 -39.01
CA ALA A 235 39.51 -27.56 -38.64
C ALA A 235 40.28 -28.69 -39.38
N GLY A 236 40.78 -28.43 -40.58
CA GLY A 236 41.66 -29.34 -41.35
C GLY A 236 43.14 -29.27 -40.99
N SER A 237 43.60 -28.26 -40.24
CA SER A 237 45.02 -28.02 -39.96
C SER A 237 45.46 -28.70 -38.68
N PRO A 238 46.57 -29.51 -38.66
CA PRO A 238 46.90 -30.37 -37.51
C PRO A 238 47.40 -29.59 -36.27
N GLN A 239 48.02 -28.44 -36.44
CA GLN A 239 48.67 -27.64 -35.36
C GLN A 239 48.14 -26.20 -35.27
N THR A 240 46.92 -25.94 -35.70
CA THR A 240 46.32 -24.63 -35.69
C THR A 240 45.09 -24.63 -34.79
N ALA A 241 44.98 -23.64 -33.89
CA ALA A 241 43.83 -23.41 -33.05
C ALA A 241 43.27 -22.01 -33.29
N LEU A 242 41.94 -21.94 -33.48
CA LEU A 242 41.18 -20.69 -33.53
C LEU A 242 40.30 -20.61 -32.31
N VAL A 243 40.46 -19.57 -31.48
CA VAL A 243 39.61 -19.28 -30.33
C VAL A 243 38.99 -17.90 -30.52
N TYR A 244 37.69 -17.83 -30.52
CA TYR A 244 36.99 -16.56 -30.73
C TYR A 244 35.89 -16.35 -29.72
N SER A 245 35.60 -15.06 -29.40
CA SER A 245 34.53 -14.66 -28.52
C SER A 245 33.31 -14.18 -29.32
N LEU A 246 32.14 -14.65 -28.93
CA LEU A 246 30.84 -14.07 -29.35
C LEU A 246 30.04 -13.64 -28.14
N GLN A 247 29.20 -12.64 -28.34
CA GLN A 247 28.23 -12.20 -27.36
C GLN A 247 27.14 -13.27 -27.20
N ALA A 248 26.66 -13.50 -25.98
CA ALA A 248 25.82 -14.63 -25.64
C ALA A 248 24.31 -14.32 -25.66
N SER A 249 23.89 -13.05 -25.64
CA SER A 249 22.51 -12.65 -25.51
C SER A 249 22.07 -11.62 -26.54
N GLU A 250 20.77 -11.61 -26.82
CA GLU A 250 20.09 -10.64 -27.68
C GLU A 250 20.32 -9.19 -27.26
N GLN A 251 20.35 -8.96 -25.95
CA GLN A 251 20.58 -7.63 -25.37
C GLN A 251 22.01 -7.13 -25.58
N GLU A 252 23.00 -8.05 -25.58
CA GLU A 252 24.39 -7.72 -25.87
C GLU A 252 24.64 -7.46 -27.36
N ALA A 253 23.83 -8.06 -28.22
CA ALA A 253 23.93 -7.91 -29.66
C ALA A 253 23.28 -6.62 -30.20
N GLY A 254 22.84 -5.69 -29.33
CA GLY A 254 22.31 -4.41 -29.77
C GLY A 254 21.09 -4.48 -30.71
N GLY A 255 20.33 -5.58 -30.69
CA GLY A 255 19.20 -5.82 -31.60
C GLY A 255 19.54 -6.50 -32.94
N ASN A 256 20.80 -6.85 -33.22
CA ASN A 256 21.22 -7.55 -34.45
C ASN A 256 21.11 -9.08 -34.34
N LEU A 257 19.93 -9.57 -33.98
CA LEU A 257 19.61 -11.00 -33.84
C LEU A 257 19.85 -11.83 -35.13
N GLU A 258 19.56 -11.24 -36.25
CA GLU A 258 19.74 -11.91 -37.56
C GLU A 258 21.23 -12.19 -37.82
N LEU A 259 22.10 -11.23 -37.54
CA LEU A 259 23.55 -11.35 -37.73
C LEU A 259 24.17 -12.35 -36.75
N LEU A 260 23.73 -12.28 -35.47
CA LEU A 260 24.12 -13.26 -34.45
C LEU A 260 23.68 -14.68 -34.84
N GLY A 261 22.45 -14.80 -35.33
CA GLY A 261 21.90 -16.07 -35.84
C GLY A 261 22.68 -16.64 -37.04
N ILE A 262 23.10 -15.80 -38.00
CA ILE A 262 23.91 -16.20 -39.14
C ILE A 262 25.28 -16.66 -38.66
N LEU A 263 25.98 -15.89 -37.82
CA LEU A 263 27.29 -16.24 -37.27
C LEU A 263 27.23 -17.52 -36.43
N SER A 264 26.22 -17.68 -35.61
CA SER A 264 26.03 -18.89 -34.80
C SER A 264 25.77 -20.13 -35.66
N LYS A 265 24.97 -20.05 -36.70
CA LYS A 265 24.68 -21.18 -37.61
C LYS A 265 25.88 -21.57 -38.48
N LEU A 266 26.65 -20.59 -38.94
CA LEU A 266 27.81 -20.86 -39.80
C LEU A 266 28.89 -21.64 -39.05
N VAL A 267 28.96 -21.48 -37.75
CA VAL A 267 30.04 -22.00 -36.93
C VAL A 267 29.65 -23.24 -36.12
N GLN A 268 28.34 -23.51 -35.96
CA GLN A 268 27.79 -24.63 -35.15
C GLN A 268 28.25 -26.03 -35.55
N ARG A 269 28.67 -26.21 -36.81
CA ARG A 269 29.04 -27.54 -37.31
C ARG A 269 30.44 -28.01 -36.92
N LEU A 270 31.33 -27.11 -36.51
CA LEU A 270 32.77 -27.40 -36.32
C LEU A 270 33.31 -26.95 -34.95
N ASN A 271 32.44 -26.40 -34.08
CA ASN A 271 32.91 -25.73 -32.82
C ASN A 271 32.54 -26.48 -31.58
N ALA A 272 33.49 -26.51 -30.64
CA ALA A 272 33.19 -26.71 -29.25
C ALA A 272 32.85 -25.37 -28.58
N ILE A 273 31.65 -25.24 -28.06
CA ILE A 273 31.25 -24.10 -27.19
C ILE A 273 31.81 -24.34 -25.80
N ARG A 274 32.50 -23.34 -25.26
CA ARG A 274 33.14 -23.39 -23.93
C ARG A 274 32.70 -22.20 -23.06
N GLU A 275 32.42 -22.50 -21.81
CA GLU A 275 32.11 -21.48 -20.79
C GLU A 275 33.26 -21.45 -19.77
N PRO A 276 34.14 -20.44 -19.82
CA PRO A 276 35.35 -20.42 -19.00
C PRO A 276 35.12 -20.43 -17.48
N VAL A 277 33.96 -19.96 -17.03
CA VAL A 277 33.59 -19.86 -15.61
C VAL A 277 32.18 -20.36 -15.45
N SER A 278 31.98 -21.35 -14.56
CA SER A 278 30.65 -21.92 -14.26
C SER A 278 30.47 -22.13 -12.76
N GLY A 279 29.20 -22.16 -12.33
CA GLY A 279 28.83 -22.50 -10.96
C GLY A 279 29.48 -21.60 -9.89
N ASP A 280 29.85 -22.23 -8.78
CA ASP A 280 30.44 -21.54 -7.60
C ASP A 280 31.92 -21.15 -7.79
N GLU A 281 32.56 -21.56 -8.92
CA GLU A 281 33.92 -21.12 -9.21
C GLU A 281 34.05 -19.60 -9.43
N VAL A 282 32.94 -18.93 -9.81
CA VAL A 282 32.84 -17.45 -9.85
C VAL A 282 33.25 -16.84 -8.52
N LEU A 283 32.89 -17.47 -7.42
CA LEU A 283 33.21 -16.98 -6.05
C LEU A 283 34.74 -16.92 -5.86
N ARG A 284 35.46 -17.95 -6.32
CA ARG A 284 36.94 -17.99 -6.25
C ARG A 284 37.59 -17.02 -7.23
N VAL A 285 37.01 -16.81 -8.39
CA VAL A 285 37.51 -15.79 -9.35
C VAL A 285 37.44 -14.40 -8.71
N VAL A 286 36.33 -14.03 -8.12
CA VAL A 286 36.18 -12.76 -7.39
C VAL A 286 37.17 -12.65 -6.22
N GLN A 287 37.28 -13.70 -5.41
CA GLN A 287 38.20 -13.77 -4.29
C GLN A 287 39.64 -13.54 -4.75
N ARG A 288 40.11 -14.27 -5.76
CA ARG A 288 41.48 -14.21 -6.27
C ARG A 288 41.80 -12.85 -6.91
N ARG A 289 40.83 -12.21 -7.56
CA ARG A 289 41.02 -10.91 -8.23
C ARG A 289 41.07 -9.74 -7.24
N LEU A 290 40.40 -9.87 -6.10
CA LEU A 290 40.32 -8.77 -5.11
C LEU A 290 41.33 -8.89 -3.99
N PHE A 291 41.84 -10.07 -3.68
CA PHE A 291 42.74 -10.31 -2.56
C PHE A 291 44.04 -10.95 -2.99
N SER A 292 45.15 -10.32 -2.57
CA SER A 292 46.51 -10.83 -2.79
C SER A 292 46.84 -11.99 -1.85
N GLN A 293 46.32 -11.94 -0.62
CA GLN A 293 46.51 -13.00 0.39
C GLN A 293 45.19 -13.31 1.08
N LEU A 294 44.92 -14.59 1.25
CA LEU A 294 43.72 -15.08 1.94
C LEU A 294 43.96 -15.36 3.43
N GLY A 295 45.18 -15.17 3.91
CA GLY A 295 45.53 -15.33 5.33
C GLY A 295 45.37 -16.75 5.88
N ASP A 296 45.25 -16.86 7.21
CA ASP A 296 45.19 -18.15 7.90
C ASP A 296 43.90 -18.91 7.57
N GLU A 297 44.04 -20.16 7.13
CA GLU A 297 42.93 -21.04 6.80
C GLU A 297 42.12 -21.43 8.04
N ARG A 298 42.74 -21.61 9.20
CA ARG A 298 42.04 -21.95 10.44
C ARG A 298 41.12 -20.83 10.86
N ALA A 299 41.58 -19.57 10.75
CA ALA A 299 40.74 -18.41 11.03
C ALA A 299 39.51 -18.34 10.11
N ARG A 300 39.68 -18.60 8.80
CA ARG A 300 38.59 -18.66 7.83
C ARG A 300 37.60 -19.79 8.11
N GLN A 301 38.11 -20.98 8.50
CA GLN A 301 37.29 -22.13 8.88
C GLN A 301 36.48 -21.84 10.15
N GLN A 302 37.07 -21.13 11.15
CA GLN A 302 36.33 -20.72 12.35
C GLN A 302 35.18 -19.77 12.03
N VAL A 303 35.43 -18.76 11.17
CA VAL A 303 34.39 -17.83 10.72
C VAL A 303 33.28 -18.59 9.98
N ALA A 304 33.63 -19.42 9.00
CA ALA A 304 32.66 -20.17 8.24
C ALA A 304 31.83 -21.11 9.11
N GLY A 305 32.46 -21.75 10.11
CA GLY A 305 31.78 -22.60 11.10
C GLY A 305 30.78 -21.81 11.92
N ALA A 306 31.17 -20.65 12.47
CA ALA A 306 30.30 -19.82 13.30
C ALA A 306 29.06 -19.31 12.53
N TYR A 307 29.23 -18.90 11.26
CA TYR A 307 28.07 -18.50 10.41
C TYR A 307 27.19 -19.70 10.06
N ALA A 308 27.77 -20.86 9.78
CA ALA A 308 27.00 -22.10 9.52
C ALA A 308 26.18 -22.53 10.75
N ASP A 309 26.77 -22.46 11.95
CA ASP A 309 26.05 -22.75 13.20
C ASP A 309 24.91 -21.74 13.46
N GLY A 310 25.15 -20.45 13.22
CA GLY A 310 24.14 -19.40 13.28
C GLY A 310 22.98 -19.66 12.29
N TYR A 311 23.31 -20.04 11.06
CA TYR A 311 22.31 -20.36 10.03
C TYR A 311 21.53 -21.64 10.37
N ARG A 312 22.17 -22.67 10.90
CA ARG A 312 21.48 -23.84 11.42
C ARG A 312 20.47 -23.47 12.51
N GLY A 313 20.89 -22.65 13.49
CA GLY A 313 20.00 -22.13 14.52
C GLY A 313 18.81 -21.34 13.96
N PHE A 314 19.05 -20.51 12.95
CA PHE A 314 18.02 -19.74 12.23
C PHE A 314 16.99 -20.65 11.56
N LEU A 315 17.43 -21.72 10.88
CA LEU A 315 16.57 -22.69 10.21
C LEU A 315 15.73 -23.50 11.21
N LEU A 316 16.34 -23.97 12.30
CA LEU A 316 15.66 -24.69 13.36
C LEU A 316 14.58 -23.83 14.02
N ALA A 317 14.87 -22.57 14.32
CA ALA A 317 13.91 -21.61 14.86
C ALA A 317 12.76 -21.32 13.85
N GLY A 318 13.00 -21.51 12.55
CA GLY A 318 12.00 -21.41 11.49
C GLY A 318 11.19 -22.70 11.23
N GLY A 319 11.39 -23.76 12.04
CA GLY A 319 10.67 -25.02 11.91
C GLY A 319 11.28 -26.02 10.91
N THR A 320 12.47 -25.76 10.37
CA THR A 320 13.16 -26.71 9.48
C THR A 320 13.64 -27.93 10.29
N SER A 321 13.55 -29.13 9.71
CA SER A 321 14.03 -30.35 10.37
C SER A 321 15.54 -30.30 10.63
N ALA A 322 16.00 -30.93 11.71
CA ALA A 322 17.39 -30.88 12.11
C ALA A 322 18.35 -31.42 11.05
N GLN A 323 17.96 -32.47 10.33
CA GLN A 323 18.76 -33.04 9.24
C GLN A 323 18.93 -32.08 8.06
N VAL A 324 17.86 -31.45 7.61
CA VAL A 324 17.88 -30.46 6.50
C VAL A 324 18.65 -29.22 6.93
N ALA A 325 18.43 -28.73 8.15
CA ALA A 325 19.14 -27.58 8.69
C ALA A 325 20.66 -27.85 8.78
N GLN A 326 21.10 -29.04 9.19
CA GLN A 326 22.50 -29.40 9.21
C GLN A 326 23.11 -29.48 7.80
N GLN A 327 22.38 -30.08 6.86
CA GLN A 327 22.85 -30.18 5.46
C GLN A 327 23.01 -28.79 4.83
N GLN A 328 22.04 -27.91 4.98
CA GLN A 328 22.09 -26.55 4.42
C GLN A 328 23.19 -25.70 5.09
N ALA A 329 23.39 -25.86 6.39
CA ALA A 329 24.45 -25.18 7.11
C ALA A 329 25.85 -25.60 6.62
N GLU A 330 26.07 -26.90 6.37
CA GLU A 330 27.36 -27.37 5.83
C GLU A 330 27.59 -26.91 4.38
N GLN A 331 26.54 -26.87 3.55
CA GLN A 331 26.60 -26.25 2.22
C GLN A 331 27.00 -24.78 2.30
N LEU A 332 26.36 -24.01 3.19
CA LEU A 332 26.72 -22.59 3.41
C LEU A 332 28.16 -22.45 3.87
N ARG A 333 28.62 -23.31 4.80
CA ARG A 333 30.01 -23.34 5.26
C ARG A 333 31.00 -23.50 4.12
N GLY A 334 30.75 -24.48 3.24
CA GLY A 334 31.57 -24.72 2.05
C GLY A 334 31.60 -23.51 1.12
N ARG A 335 30.46 -22.91 0.87
CA ARG A 335 30.34 -21.71 0.00
C ARG A 335 31.04 -20.49 0.60
N ILE A 336 30.96 -20.26 1.92
CA ILE A 336 31.68 -19.17 2.60
C ILE A 336 33.20 -19.33 2.39
N LEU A 337 33.75 -20.53 2.51
CA LEU A 337 35.18 -20.75 2.29
C LEU A 337 35.61 -20.44 0.85
N LEU A 338 34.72 -20.64 -0.13
CA LEU A 338 34.97 -20.30 -1.54
C LEU A 338 34.88 -18.81 -1.82
N SER A 339 34.05 -18.08 -1.07
CA SER A 339 33.77 -16.64 -1.30
C SER A 339 34.46 -15.71 -0.30
N TYR A 340 35.10 -16.24 0.74
CA TYR A 340 35.65 -15.45 1.83
C TYR A 340 36.48 -14.26 1.33
N PRO A 341 36.32 -13.03 1.82
CA PRO A 341 35.54 -12.63 3.00
C PRO A 341 34.07 -12.27 2.73
N PHE A 342 33.55 -12.56 1.54
CA PHE A 342 32.16 -12.26 1.20
C PHE A 342 31.20 -13.37 1.65
N HIS A 343 30.05 -12.97 2.19
CA HIS A 343 28.94 -13.89 2.34
C HIS A 343 28.41 -14.27 0.94
N PRO A 344 28.13 -15.55 0.64
CA PRO A 344 27.66 -15.97 -0.67
C PRO A 344 26.43 -15.20 -1.16
N ALA A 345 25.50 -14.82 -0.26
CA ALA A 345 24.31 -14.06 -0.59
C ALA A 345 24.57 -12.72 -1.30
N LEU A 346 25.68 -12.03 -0.99
CA LEU A 346 26.07 -10.81 -1.67
C LEU A 346 26.44 -11.07 -3.15
N LEU A 347 27.18 -12.14 -3.39
CA LEU A 347 27.61 -12.51 -4.73
C LEU A 347 26.48 -13.12 -5.56
N ASP A 348 25.60 -13.92 -4.93
CA ASP A 348 24.39 -14.46 -5.56
C ASP A 348 23.43 -13.35 -5.97
N LEU A 349 23.20 -12.34 -5.11
CA LEU A 349 22.42 -11.17 -5.43
C LEU A 349 22.89 -10.49 -6.73
N MET A 350 24.18 -10.28 -6.84
CA MET A 350 24.78 -9.64 -8.01
C MET A 350 24.70 -10.51 -9.24
N ARG A 351 24.89 -11.83 -9.09
CA ARG A 351 24.84 -12.81 -10.18
C ARG A 351 23.45 -13.07 -10.69
N GLU A 352 22.49 -13.26 -9.77
CA GLU A 352 21.14 -13.76 -10.12
C GLU A 352 20.15 -12.64 -10.37
N ARG A 353 20.28 -11.51 -9.65
CA ARG A 353 19.33 -10.41 -9.75
C ARG A 353 19.85 -9.24 -10.58
N TRP A 354 21.02 -8.69 -10.22
CA TRP A 354 21.54 -7.50 -10.92
C TRP A 354 21.95 -7.79 -12.36
N SER A 355 22.29 -9.05 -12.70
CA SER A 355 22.64 -9.44 -14.06
C SER A 355 21.53 -9.18 -15.10
N ALA A 356 20.29 -9.05 -14.67
CA ALA A 356 19.13 -8.70 -15.50
C ALA A 356 19.01 -7.20 -15.78
N LEU A 357 19.75 -6.35 -15.04
CA LEU A 357 19.68 -4.89 -15.19
C LEU A 357 20.48 -4.44 -16.43
N PRO A 358 19.92 -3.61 -17.32
CA PRO A 358 20.63 -3.11 -18.50
C PRO A 358 21.87 -2.29 -18.17
N SER A 359 21.85 -1.54 -17.06
CA SER A 359 22.95 -0.70 -16.57
C SER A 359 24.08 -1.49 -15.90
N TYR A 360 23.81 -2.73 -15.49
CA TYR A 360 24.77 -3.54 -14.78
C TYR A 360 25.82 -4.16 -15.72
N GLN A 361 27.04 -3.70 -15.62
CA GLN A 361 28.15 -4.20 -16.45
C GLN A 361 28.71 -5.54 -15.98
N ARG A 362 27.87 -6.39 -15.42
CA ARG A 362 28.15 -7.79 -15.04
C ARG A 362 29.44 -7.92 -14.22
N THR A 363 30.38 -8.75 -14.64
CA THR A 363 31.59 -9.04 -13.87
C THR A 363 32.45 -7.79 -13.61
N ARG A 364 32.55 -6.86 -14.56
CA ARG A 364 33.30 -5.61 -14.39
C ARG A 364 32.63 -4.72 -13.34
N GLY A 365 31.33 -4.54 -13.45
CA GLY A 365 30.54 -3.78 -12.48
C GLY A 365 30.57 -4.41 -11.09
N ALA A 366 30.49 -5.74 -11.02
CA ALA A 366 30.59 -6.49 -9.77
C ALA A 366 31.95 -6.27 -9.11
N LEU A 367 33.05 -6.46 -9.85
CA LEU A 367 34.39 -6.27 -9.32
C LEU A 367 34.65 -4.82 -8.88
N GLN A 368 34.20 -3.84 -9.68
CA GLN A 368 34.33 -2.43 -9.31
C GLN A 368 33.56 -2.10 -8.03
N PHE A 369 32.31 -2.56 -7.95
CA PHE A 369 31.47 -2.33 -6.74
C PHE A 369 32.07 -3.00 -5.52
N LEU A 370 32.46 -4.27 -5.58
CA LEU A 370 33.10 -4.97 -4.48
C LEU A 370 34.42 -4.36 -4.07
N ALA A 371 35.22 -3.91 -5.04
CA ALA A 371 36.49 -3.22 -4.77
C ALA A 371 36.25 -1.88 -4.06
N SER A 372 35.23 -1.11 -4.43
CA SER A 372 34.86 0.12 -3.72
C SER A 372 34.41 -0.17 -2.28
N VAL A 373 33.64 -1.23 -2.05
CA VAL A 373 33.24 -1.70 -0.71
C VAL A 373 34.47 -2.05 0.13
N ILE A 374 35.40 -2.86 -0.45
CA ILE A 374 36.62 -3.25 0.24
C ILE A 374 37.47 -2.02 0.56
N HIS A 375 37.70 -1.11 -0.39
CA HIS A 375 38.46 0.10 -0.20
C HIS A 375 37.91 0.97 0.94
N ALA A 376 36.58 1.24 0.92
CA ALA A 376 35.95 2.06 1.95
C ALA A 376 36.09 1.44 3.35
N LEU A 377 35.90 0.13 3.48
CA LEU A 377 36.03 -0.58 4.76
C LEU A 377 37.47 -0.72 5.21
N TRP A 378 38.41 -0.82 4.26
CA TRP A 378 39.87 -0.90 4.56
C TRP A 378 40.41 0.44 5.01
N ALA A 379 40.11 1.52 4.30
CA ALA A 379 40.58 2.87 4.58
C ALA A 379 39.96 3.46 5.86
N GLY A 380 38.69 3.12 6.14
CA GLY A 380 37.94 3.65 7.29
C GLY A 380 38.42 3.16 8.65
N ASN A 381 39.34 2.16 8.73
CA ASN A 381 39.80 1.52 9.96
C ASN A 381 38.65 1.17 10.96
N VAL A 382 37.49 0.96 10.44
CA VAL A 382 36.26 0.67 11.20
C VAL A 382 36.29 -0.79 11.69
N GLN A 383 35.75 -1.05 12.88
CA GLN A 383 35.54 -2.42 13.34
C GLN A 383 34.61 -3.14 12.34
N THR A 384 35.21 -3.98 11.51
CA THR A 384 34.47 -4.71 10.47
C THR A 384 34.05 -6.08 10.96
N GLN A 385 32.97 -6.59 10.39
CA GLN A 385 32.46 -7.92 10.70
C GLN A 385 33.44 -9.01 10.23
N PRO A 386 33.35 -10.24 10.73
CA PRO A 386 34.19 -11.36 10.27
C PRO A 386 33.90 -11.74 8.80
N LEU A 387 32.71 -11.43 8.28
CA LEU A 387 32.25 -11.72 6.91
C LEU A 387 31.46 -10.53 6.36
N LEU A 388 31.59 -10.24 5.07
CA LEU A 388 30.91 -9.14 4.38
C LEU A 388 29.66 -9.64 3.67
N GLY A 389 28.49 -9.39 4.26
CA GLY A 389 27.18 -9.68 3.66
C GLY A 389 26.56 -8.47 2.97
N PRO A 390 25.35 -8.63 2.37
CA PRO A 390 24.62 -7.52 1.75
C PRO A 390 24.37 -6.35 2.71
N GLY A 391 24.13 -6.65 3.99
CA GLY A 391 23.92 -5.64 5.02
C GLY A 391 25.15 -4.89 5.50
N ASP A 392 26.36 -5.32 5.10
CA ASP A 392 27.64 -4.71 5.49
C ASP A 392 28.16 -3.71 4.45
N VAL A 393 27.44 -3.49 3.37
CA VAL A 393 27.82 -2.53 2.33
C VAL A 393 27.74 -1.10 2.88
N PRO A 394 28.87 -0.35 2.90
CA PRO A 394 28.96 0.96 3.54
C PRO A 394 28.37 2.06 2.64
N LEU A 395 27.03 2.14 2.51
CA LEU A 395 26.36 3.14 1.69
C LEU A 395 26.55 4.58 2.18
N HIS A 396 27.06 4.78 3.39
CA HIS A 396 27.48 6.10 3.89
C HIS A 396 28.71 6.63 3.15
N ASP A 397 29.55 5.76 2.59
CA ASP A 397 30.63 6.15 1.72
C ASP A 397 30.09 6.63 0.36
N GLY A 398 30.47 7.85 -0.04
CA GLY A 398 29.97 8.48 -1.26
C GLY A 398 30.35 7.74 -2.54
N GLN A 399 31.56 7.15 -2.60
CA GLN A 399 32.04 6.41 -3.76
C GLN A 399 31.31 5.07 -3.90
N VAL A 400 31.13 4.33 -2.80
CA VAL A 400 30.35 3.09 -2.78
C VAL A 400 28.93 3.35 -3.23
N ARG A 401 28.28 4.40 -2.67
CA ARG A 401 26.92 4.78 -3.03
C ARG A 401 26.77 5.15 -4.50
N THR A 402 27.68 6.00 -5.01
CA THR A 402 27.67 6.39 -6.42
C THR A 402 27.89 5.19 -7.34
N THR A 403 28.83 4.30 -7.00
CA THR A 403 29.09 3.09 -7.77
C THR A 403 27.86 2.16 -7.76
N PHE A 404 27.23 1.98 -6.60
CA PHE A 404 25.99 1.19 -6.48
C PHE A 404 24.87 1.74 -7.37
N LEU A 405 24.56 3.04 -7.24
CA LEU A 405 23.50 3.68 -8.01
C LEU A 405 23.75 3.65 -9.52
N ALA A 406 25.00 3.78 -9.95
CA ALA A 406 25.37 3.64 -11.35
C ALA A 406 25.15 2.22 -11.87
N GLN A 407 25.42 1.17 -11.06
CA GLN A 407 25.19 -0.21 -11.46
C GLN A 407 23.69 -0.55 -11.60
N VAL A 408 22.84 0.02 -10.73
CA VAL A 408 21.39 -0.26 -10.78
C VAL A 408 20.63 0.68 -11.71
N GLY A 409 21.24 1.73 -12.27
CA GLY A 409 20.66 2.61 -13.28
C GLY A 409 19.70 3.69 -12.78
N GLU A 410 19.62 3.90 -11.45
CA GLU A 410 18.60 4.73 -10.79
C GLU A 410 19.24 5.78 -9.87
N SER A 411 20.04 6.70 -10.41
CA SER A 411 20.98 7.47 -9.61
C SER A 411 20.39 8.55 -8.69
N THR A 412 19.39 9.33 -9.12
CA THR A 412 18.97 10.52 -8.36
C THR A 412 17.84 10.27 -7.38
N GLN A 413 16.86 9.45 -7.75
CA GLN A 413 15.68 9.22 -6.91
C GLN A 413 15.99 8.34 -5.71
N TYR A 414 16.81 7.30 -5.89
CA TYR A 414 17.20 6.40 -4.81
C TYR A 414 18.22 7.01 -3.84
N ASP A 415 19.00 8.02 -4.24
CA ASP A 415 19.86 8.72 -3.28
C ASP A 415 19.03 9.42 -2.18
N ALA A 416 17.90 10.04 -2.54
CA ALA A 416 16.96 10.62 -1.59
C ALA A 416 16.34 9.56 -0.65
N VAL A 417 16.00 8.38 -1.18
CA VAL A 417 15.50 7.23 -0.38
C VAL A 417 16.54 6.78 0.63
N ILE A 418 17.79 6.60 0.18
CA ILE A 418 18.92 6.18 1.02
C ILE A 418 19.15 7.20 2.14
N GLN A 419 19.19 8.50 1.81
CA GLN A 419 19.39 9.56 2.81
C GLN A 419 18.26 9.58 3.85
N ARG A 420 17.00 9.44 3.41
CA ARG A 420 15.84 9.55 4.30
C ARG A 420 15.68 8.35 5.22
N ASP A 421 15.83 7.14 4.69
CA ASP A 421 15.48 5.91 5.41
C ASP A 421 16.69 5.21 6.04
N LEU A 422 17.92 5.37 5.46
CA LEU A 422 19.11 4.66 5.92
C LEU A 422 20.15 5.56 6.61
N LEU A 423 20.49 6.74 6.05
CA LEU A 423 21.71 7.47 6.40
C LEU A 423 21.49 8.80 7.13
N GLY A 424 20.37 9.48 6.97
CA GLY A 424 20.10 10.79 7.59
C GLY A 424 20.09 10.73 9.12
N PRO A 425 20.29 11.87 9.81
CA PRO A 425 20.32 11.92 11.28
C PRO A 425 19.03 11.42 11.95
N GLN A 426 17.93 11.39 11.20
CA GLN A 426 16.63 10.87 11.62
C GLN A 426 16.17 9.73 10.70
N ALA A 427 17.10 9.02 10.09
CA ALA A 427 16.79 7.87 9.27
C ALA A 427 16.14 6.77 10.12
N GLY A 428 15.06 6.20 9.62
CA GLY A 428 14.31 5.17 10.35
C GLY A 428 15.16 3.98 10.75
N ALA A 429 16.12 3.57 9.90
CA ALA A 429 17.04 2.47 10.19
C ALA A 429 17.96 2.79 11.38
N GLN A 430 18.50 4.01 11.48
CA GLN A 430 19.34 4.43 12.61
C GLN A 430 18.53 4.56 13.90
N ILE A 431 17.26 4.98 13.82
CA ILE A 431 16.38 5.02 15.00
C ILE A 431 16.11 3.60 15.52
N VAL A 432 15.88 2.63 14.63
CA VAL A 432 15.73 1.22 15.03
C VAL A 432 16.99 0.71 15.70
N ASP A 433 18.17 1.00 15.13
CA ASP A 433 19.45 0.61 15.74
C ASP A 433 19.62 1.22 17.13
N ALA A 434 19.32 2.50 17.30
CA ALA A 434 19.44 3.20 18.59
C ALA A 434 18.50 2.58 19.65
N LEU A 435 17.27 2.25 19.30
CA LEU A 435 16.31 1.60 20.20
C LEU A 435 16.77 0.20 20.60
N MET A 436 17.21 -0.60 19.64
CA MET A 436 17.69 -1.96 19.91
C MET A 436 18.97 -1.97 20.74
N VAL A 437 19.89 -0.99 20.52
CA VAL A 437 21.11 -0.82 21.33
C VAL A 437 20.76 -0.38 22.75
N GLN A 438 19.75 0.45 22.93
CA GLN A 438 19.26 0.85 24.25
C GLN A 438 18.76 -0.36 25.05
N GLU A 439 18.06 -1.29 24.42
CA GLU A 439 17.60 -2.52 25.04
C GLU A 439 18.71 -3.56 25.23
N SER A 440 19.62 -3.65 24.26
CA SER A 440 20.74 -4.62 24.24
C SER A 440 22.02 -4.00 23.70
N PRO A 441 22.89 -3.44 24.55
CA PRO A 441 24.12 -2.73 24.15
C PRO A 441 25.08 -3.55 23.27
N GLN A 442 25.05 -4.88 23.37
CA GLN A 442 25.86 -5.79 22.53
C GLN A 442 25.51 -5.68 21.04
N LEU A 443 24.31 -5.21 20.69
CA LEU A 443 23.87 -5.05 19.31
C LEU A 443 24.51 -3.86 18.59
N GLN A 444 25.18 -2.97 19.33
CA GLN A 444 25.94 -1.84 18.77
C GLN A 444 26.99 -2.26 17.73
N ALA A 445 27.56 -3.48 17.89
CA ALA A 445 28.54 -3.99 16.93
C ALA A 445 27.94 -4.45 15.59
N TYR A 446 26.62 -4.60 15.50
CA TYR A 446 25.95 -5.22 14.36
C TYR A 446 25.01 -4.30 13.60
N PHE A 447 24.47 -3.26 14.23
CA PHE A 447 23.51 -2.33 13.64
C PHE A 447 22.39 -3.06 12.86
N PRO A 448 21.55 -3.90 13.51
CA PRO A 448 20.64 -4.81 12.81
C PRO A 448 19.62 -4.07 11.95
N GLY A 449 19.18 -2.87 12.34
CA GLY A 449 18.27 -2.04 11.54
C GLY A 449 18.91 -1.59 10.24
N THR A 450 20.06 -0.92 10.31
CA THR A 450 20.82 -0.47 9.13
C THR A 450 21.24 -1.65 8.26
N ARG A 451 21.63 -2.77 8.88
CA ARG A 451 22.05 -4.01 8.20
C ARG A 451 20.90 -4.59 7.33
N ILE A 452 19.72 -4.74 7.90
CA ILE A 452 18.55 -5.28 7.18
C ILE A 452 18.07 -4.29 6.12
N ALA A 453 18.00 -3.00 6.42
CA ALA A 453 17.57 -1.98 5.48
C ALA A 453 18.51 -1.89 4.27
N THR A 454 19.85 -1.93 4.51
CA THR A 454 20.84 -1.97 3.44
C THR A 454 20.68 -3.21 2.56
N ALA A 455 20.56 -4.40 3.15
CA ALA A 455 20.33 -5.63 2.40
C ALA A 455 19.03 -5.55 1.59
N ALA A 456 17.92 -5.13 2.20
CA ALA A 456 16.63 -4.98 1.51
C ALA A 456 16.71 -4.01 0.32
N LEU A 457 17.45 -2.90 0.46
CA LEU A 457 17.69 -1.96 -0.64
C LEU A 457 18.44 -2.63 -1.80
N LEU A 458 19.52 -3.36 -1.51
CA LEU A 458 20.28 -4.06 -2.55
C LEU A 458 19.44 -5.11 -3.28
N TYR A 459 18.57 -5.81 -2.56
CA TYR A 459 17.61 -6.79 -3.12
C TYR A 459 16.42 -6.16 -3.87
N SER A 460 16.26 -4.84 -3.80
CA SER A 460 15.14 -4.14 -4.47
C SER A 460 15.33 -4.03 -5.98
N PHE A 461 16.52 -4.34 -6.49
CA PHE A 461 16.89 -4.19 -7.90
C PHE A 461 17.10 -5.53 -8.59
N GLY A 462 16.75 -5.57 -9.88
CA GLY A 462 16.89 -6.76 -10.69
C GLY A 462 15.75 -7.76 -10.53
N GLY A 463 15.76 -8.83 -11.32
CA GLY A 463 14.68 -9.80 -11.47
C GLY A 463 14.16 -9.82 -12.89
N SER A 464 13.62 -10.95 -13.33
CA SER A 464 13.17 -11.15 -14.72
C SER A 464 11.95 -10.30 -15.08
N ASN A 465 11.17 -9.87 -14.10
CA ASN A 465 9.99 -8.99 -14.24
C ASN A 465 9.92 -8.02 -13.06
N GLN A 466 9.23 -6.87 -13.24
CA GLN A 466 8.99 -5.92 -12.15
C GLN A 466 8.26 -6.54 -10.94
N LEU A 467 7.48 -7.60 -11.16
CA LEU A 467 6.78 -8.36 -10.11
C LEU A 467 7.74 -9.20 -9.24
N GLU A 468 8.94 -9.53 -9.74
CA GLU A 468 9.93 -10.33 -9.02
C GLU A 468 10.92 -9.50 -8.19
N CYS A 469 10.85 -8.17 -8.27
CA CYS A 469 11.70 -7.29 -7.49
C CYS A 469 11.41 -7.40 -5.98
N GLY A 470 12.48 -7.34 -5.17
CA GLY A 470 12.38 -7.48 -3.72
C GLY A 470 12.76 -8.85 -3.20
N VAL A 471 12.70 -9.05 -1.91
CA VAL A 471 13.23 -10.23 -1.21
C VAL A 471 12.23 -10.78 -0.21
N TYR A 472 12.11 -12.10 -0.11
CA TYR A 472 11.32 -12.75 0.92
C TYR A 472 11.96 -12.59 2.30
N GLU A 473 11.14 -12.56 3.35
CA GLU A 473 11.59 -12.38 4.73
C GLU A 473 12.71 -13.33 5.12
N ASN A 474 12.52 -14.64 4.93
CA ASN A 474 13.50 -15.65 5.32
C ASN A 474 14.83 -15.48 4.56
N GLU A 475 14.79 -15.14 3.28
CA GLU A 475 15.97 -14.88 2.46
C GLU A 475 16.71 -13.64 2.96
N LEU A 476 16.00 -12.53 3.20
CA LEU A 476 16.57 -11.29 3.72
C LEU A 476 17.23 -11.50 5.07
N LEU A 477 16.51 -12.11 6.01
CA LEU A 477 17.03 -12.31 7.36
C LEU A 477 18.22 -13.26 7.39
N SER A 478 18.20 -14.33 6.57
CA SER A 478 19.32 -15.26 6.48
C SER A 478 20.59 -14.60 5.91
N ALA A 479 20.42 -13.68 4.94
CA ALA A 479 21.54 -12.92 4.37
C ALA A 479 22.12 -11.87 5.34
N CYS A 480 21.38 -11.51 6.39
CA CYS A 480 21.79 -10.55 7.43
C CYS A 480 22.32 -11.22 8.70
N LEU A 481 22.41 -12.55 8.74
CA LEU A 481 22.94 -13.26 9.90
C LEU A 481 24.38 -12.88 10.21
N ALA A 482 24.69 -12.79 11.50
CA ALA A 482 26.04 -12.61 12.01
C ALA A 482 26.15 -13.35 13.36
N PRO A 483 27.38 -13.70 13.80
CA PRO A 483 27.58 -14.28 15.11
C PRO A 483 27.12 -13.32 16.22
N GLY A 484 26.02 -13.58 16.87
CA GLY A 484 25.38 -12.67 17.83
C GLY A 484 24.01 -12.16 17.40
N LEU A 485 23.63 -12.33 16.12
CA LEU A 485 22.29 -12.04 15.62
C LEU A 485 21.53 -13.34 15.40
N ASN A 486 20.47 -13.55 16.16
CA ASN A 486 19.56 -14.67 15.97
C ASN A 486 18.30 -14.24 15.18
N ARG A 487 17.47 -15.24 14.81
CA ARG A 487 16.25 -15.02 14.05
C ARG A 487 15.31 -13.99 14.70
N ASN A 488 15.11 -14.09 16.01
CA ASN A 488 14.16 -13.23 16.71
C ASN A 488 14.61 -11.75 16.69
N ILE A 489 15.89 -11.50 16.94
CA ILE A 489 16.48 -10.13 16.87
C ILE A 489 16.26 -9.54 15.47
N LEU A 490 16.55 -10.33 14.44
CA LEU A 490 16.39 -9.86 13.05
C LEU A 490 14.91 -9.65 12.68
N GLN A 491 14.00 -10.50 13.16
CA GLN A 491 12.56 -10.33 12.94
C GLN A 491 12.02 -9.09 13.64
N THR A 492 12.43 -8.83 14.89
CA THR A 492 12.07 -7.60 15.61
C THR A 492 12.56 -6.37 14.87
N ALA A 493 13.84 -6.37 14.44
CA ALA A 493 14.39 -5.26 13.68
C ALA A 493 13.64 -5.03 12.36
N LEU A 494 13.30 -6.09 11.61
CA LEU A 494 12.55 -5.99 10.37
C LEU A 494 11.12 -5.48 10.60
N HIS A 495 10.47 -5.92 11.68
CA HIS A 495 9.16 -5.41 12.08
C HIS A 495 9.22 -3.90 12.34
N ASP A 496 10.17 -3.46 13.15
CA ASP A 496 10.36 -2.04 13.48
C ASP A 496 10.74 -1.19 12.26
N LEU A 497 11.52 -1.73 11.32
CA LEU A 497 11.82 -1.09 10.04
C LEU A 497 10.54 -0.93 9.20
N ASN A 498 9.74 -1.98 9.10
CA ASN A 498 8.48 -1.92 8.36
C ASN A 498 7.52 -0.86 8.93
N GLU A 499 7.59 -0.60 10.22
CA GLU A 499 6.82 0.45 10.88
C GLU A 499 7.40 1.86 10.69
N ARG A 500 8.71 2.01 10.46
CA ARG A 500 9.39 3.30 10.48
C ARG A 500 9.90 3.80 9.14
N LEU A 501 10.27 2.91 8.20
CA LEU A 501 10.82 3.32 6.92
C LEU A 501 9.73 3.80 5.97
N LEU A 502 9.94 4.97 5.37
CA LEU A 502 8.95 5.61 4.51
C LEU A 502 8.87 4.97 3.12
N TYR A 503 10.00 4.48 2.62
CA TYR A 503 10.12 3.94 1.26
C TYR A 503 10.23 2.41 1.20
N LEU A 504 10.22 1.73 2.35
CA LEU A 504 10.14 0.27 2.40
C LEU A 504 8.70 -0.19 2.22
N HIS A 505 8.47 -1.01 1.20
CA HIS A 505 7.16 -1.59 0.89
C HIS A 505 7.20 -3.11 1.07
N ARG A 506 6.09 -3.67 1.52
CA ARG A 506 5.86 -5.11 1.55
C ARG A 506 4.74 -5.44 0.57
N ARG A 507 5.09 -6.03 -0.58
CA ARG A 507 4.13 -6.48 -1.61
C ARG A 507 4.35 -7.96 -1.87
N GLU A 508 3.28 -8.74 -1.93
CA GLU A 508 3.33 -10.18 -2.20
C GLU A 508 4.37 -10.93 -1.35
N LEU A 509 4.41 -10.62 -0.04
CA LEU A 509 5.35 -11.17 0.94
C LEU A 509 6.82 -10.80 0.72
N ARG A 510 7.15 -9.94 -0.24
CA ARG A 510 8.49 -9.44 -0.53
C ARG A 510 8.68 -8.03 -0.01
N TYR A 511 9.83 -7.77 0.56
CA TYR A 511 10.29 -6.44 0.99
C TYR A 511 11.09 -5.81 -0.13
N ARG A 512 10.78 -4.54 -0.46
CA ARG A 512 11.53 -3.76 -1.43
C ARG A 512 11.44 -2.27 -1.16
N PHE A 513 12.48 -1.54 -1.51
CA PHE A 513 12.44 -0.09 -1.55
C PHE A 513 11.85 0.39 -2.88
N GLU A 514 11.00 1.40 -2.81
CA GLU A 514 10.46 2.10 -3.97
C GLU A 514 10.79 3.59 -3.86
N THR A 515 10.74 4.32 -4.98
CA THR A 515 10.97 5.77 -5.00
C THR A 515 9.77 6.56 -4.50
N GLN A 516 8.61 5.91 -4.46
CA GLN A 516 7.39 6.49 -3.92
C GLN A 516 7.24 6.18 -2.43
N PRO A 517 6.86 7.18 -1.61
CA PRO A 517 6.66 6.95 -0.20
C PRO A 517 5.45 6.04 0.07
N ASN A 518 5.52 5.28 1.14
CA ASN A 518 4.44 4.43 1.61
C ASN A 518 3.30 5.28 2.19
N LEU A 519 2.20 5.37 1.47
CA LEU A 519 1.05 6.21 1.84
C LEU A 519 0.46 5.81 3.19
N ASN A 520 0.37 4.51 3.48
CA ASN A 520 -0.13 4.02 4.76
C ASN A 520 0.71 4.54 5.93
N LYS A 521 2.02 4.53 5.76
CA LYS A 521 2.96 5.03 6.75
C LYS A 521 2.78 6.51 7.00
N MET A 522 2.67 7.30 5.92
CA MET A 522 2.42 8.74 6.04
C MET A 522 1.14 9.03 6.80
N ILE A 523 0.08 8.26 6.56
CA ILE A 523 -1.20 8.40 7.26
C ILE A 523 -1.04 8.07 8.75
N ILE A 524 -0.37 6.98 9.09
CA ILE A 524 -0.15 6.58 10.49
C ILE A 524 0.66 7.64 11.24
N ASP A 525 1.76 8.11 10.67
CA ASP A 525 2.63 9.10 11.29
C ASP A 525 1.91 10.44 11.53
N GLU A 526 1.11 10.89 10.56
CA GLU A 526 0.33 12.12 10.73
C GLU A 526 -0.86 11.93 11.68
N ASN A 527 -1.49 10.76 11.71
CA ASN A 527 -2.56 10.46 12.67
C ASN A 527 -2.08 10.58 14.13
N GLN A 528 -0.88 10.09 14.42
CA GLN A 528 -0.30 10.17 15.77
C GLN A 528 0.03 11.59 16.22
N ARG A 529 0.23 12.51 15.28
CA ARG A 529 0.53 13.92 15.55
C ARG A 529 -0.71 14.77 15.81
N ARG A 530 -1.91 14.25 15.55
CA ARG A 530 -3.16 15.01 15.73
C ARG A 530 -3.49 15.16 17.21
N THR A 531 -3.79 16.39 17.63
CA THR A 531 -4.16 16.69 19.00
C THR A 531 -5.61 16.32 19.30
N GLY A 532 -5.92 16.01 20.55
CA GLY A 532 -7.30 15.73 20.96
C GLY A 532 -8.22 16.94 20.78
N GLU A 533 -7.70 18.14 20.94
CA GLU A 533 -8.46 19.38 20.82
C GLU A 533 -8.94 19.63 19.38
N GLU A 534 -8.07 19.46 18.38
CA GLU A 534 -8.44 19.54 16.96
C GLU A 534 -9.56 18.55 16.60
N ILE A 535 -9.49 17.34 17.18
CA ILE A 535 -10.46 16.28 16.91
C ILE A 535 -11.82 16.63 17.52
N GLU A 536 -11.85 17.07 18.77
CA GLU A 536 -13.09 17.43 19.47
C GLU A 536 -13.76 18.66 18.82
N GLU A 537 -13.00 19.67 18.42
CA GLU A 537 -13.53 20.84 17.74
C GLU A 537 -14.17 20.47 16.39
N ARG A 538 -13.48 19.66 15.60
CA ARG A 538 -14.01 19.16 14.31
C ARG A 538 -15.24 18.28 14.53
N LEU A 539 -15.24 17.39 15.50
CA LEU A 539 -16.38 16.54 15.84
C LEU A 539 -17.58 17.37 16.27
N ARG A 540 -17.37 18.42 17.09
CA ARG A 540 -18.42 19.37 17.49
C ARG A 540 -19.08 20.03 16.29
N LEU A 541 -18.28 20.49 15.32
CA LEU A 541 -18.79 21.11 14.10
C LEU A 541 -19.66 20.13 13.28
N GLU A 542 -19.20 18.92 13.10
CA GLU A 542 -19.93 17.91 12.32
C GLU A 542 -21.20 17.43 13.07
N CYS A 543 -21.14 17.28 14.39
CA CYS A 543 -22.33 16.97 15.21
C CYS A 543 -23.35 18.11 15.15
N SER A 544 -22.93 19.37 15.26
CA SER A 544 -23.84 20.52 15.15
C SER A 544 -24.56 20.56 13.80
N LYS A 545 -23.86 20.30 12.71
CA LYS A 545 -24.47 20.19 11.38
C LYS A 545 -25.48 19.04 11.29
N ALA A 546 -25.21 17.90 11.91
CA ALA A 546 -26.08 16.73 11.87
C ALA A 546 -27.30 16.85 12.78
N ILE A 547 -27.20 17.59 13.89
CA ILE A 547 -28.30 17.88 14.81
C ILE A 547 -29.21 18.95 14.21
N GLY A 548 -28.64 19.98 13.58
CA GLY A 548 -29.35 21.11 13.02
C GLY A 548 -29.43 22.30 14.00
N ASP A 549 -29.86 23.47 13.50
CA ASP A 549 -30.00 24.72 14.26
C ASP A 549 -31.44 24.88 14.72
N GLU A 550 -31.93 23.95 15.53
CA GLU A 550 -33.27 23.97 16.07
C GLU A 550 -33.25 24.68 17.43
N ARG A 551 -34.30 25.49 17.69
CA ARG A 551 -34.39 26.28 18.94
C ARG A 551 -34.37 25.42 20.20
N GLU A 552 -34.96 24.25 20.13
CA GLU A 552 -35.05 23.30 21.25
C GLU A 552 -33.76 22.48 21.46
N ALA A 553 -32.81 22.51 20.54
CA ALA A 553 -31.57 21.76 20.64
C ALA A 553 -30.47 22.59 21.33
N VAL A 554 -29.88 22.01 22.36
CA VAL A 554 -28.69 22.58 23.04
C VAL A 554 -27.52 21.63 22.87
N VAL A 555 -26.56 21.98 22.00
CA VAL A 555 -25.47 21.09 21.62
C VAL A 555 -24.22 21.38 22.45
N TRP A 556 -23.76 20.39 23.18
CA TRP A 556 -22.52 20.36 23.95
C TRP A 556 -22.36 21.60 24.88
N PRO A 557 -23.33 21.81 25.79
CA PRO A 557 -23.16 22.87 26.76
C PRO A 557 -21.99 22.53 27.69
N ASN A 558 -21.09 23.47 27.86
CA ASN A 558 -19.98 23.36 28.81
C ASN A 558 -20.35 23.79 30.24
N ASP A 559 -21.51 24.40 30.41
CA ASP A 559 -22.07 24.77 31.70
C ASP A 559 -23.60 24.67 31.68
N THR A 560 -24.22 24.45 32.83
CA THR A 560 -25.67 24.32 32.99
C THR A 560 -26.43 25.62 32.68
N HIS A 561 -25.77 26.80 32.73
CA HIS A 561 -26.41 28.11 32.45
C HIS A 561 -26.71 28.29 30.93
N ILE A 562 -26.04 27.52 30.04
CA ILE A 562 -26.28 27.55 28.59
C ILE A 562 -27.65 26.96 28.25
N VAL A 563 -28.12 26.03 29.08
CA VAL A 563 -29.45 25.46 28.96
C VAL A 563 -30.45 26.47 29.55
N ARG A 564 -31.29 27.05 28.70
CA ARG A 564 -32.17 28.17 29.02
C ARG A 564 -33.16 27.82 30.12
N ASP A 565 -33.41 28.80 31.03
CA ASP A 565 -34.35 28.64 32.14
C ASP A 565 -35.26 29.89 32.31
N ARG A 566 -35.38 30.72 31.25
CA ARG A 566 -36.16 31.98 31.31
C ARG A 566 -37.59 31.80 30.83
N LEU A 567 -37.83 30.88 29.93
CA LEU A 567 -39.15 30.64 29.36
C LEU A 567 -39.54 29.17 29.58
N PRO A 568 -40.85 28.89 29.77
CA PRO A 568 -41.37 27.53 29.87
C PRO A 568 -41.41 26.87 28.49
N GLU A 569 -40.30 26.24 28.10
CA GLU A 569 -40.10 25.52 26.83
C GLU A 569 -39.35 24.24 27.08
N PHE A 570 -39.64 23.22 26.27
CA PHE A 570 -38.94 21.93 26.35
C PHE A 570 -37.64 21.97 25.52
N GLN A 571 -36.54 21.53 26.11
CA GLN A 571 -35.22 21.54 25.46
C GLN A 571 -34.59 20.14 25.45
N ILE A 572 -33.90 19.79 24.37
CA ILE A 572 -33.11 18.57 24.25
C ILE A 572 -31.66 18.96 24.36
N VAL A 573 -30.99 18.50 25.42
CA VAL A 573 -29.58 18.76 25.69
C VAL A 573 -28.75 17.61 25.20
N TYR A 574 -27.87 17.85 24.20
CA TYR A 574 -26.92 16.88 23.68
C TYR A 574 -25.62 16.97 24.48
N LEU A 575 -25.33 15.96 25.29
CA LEU A 575 -24.12 15.93 26.10
C LEU A 575 -22.90 15.61 25.24
N SER A 576 -21.75 16.21 25.54
CA SER A 576 -20.52 16.04 24.74
C SER A 576 -19.79 14.72 25.03
N PRO A 577 -18.95 14.23 24.10
CA PRO A 577 -18.02 13.14 24.37
C PRO A 577 -17.13 13.41 25.59
N ALA A 578 -16.62 14.63 25.75
CA ALA A 578 -15.80 15.02 26.88
C ALA A 578 -16.57 14.92 28.21
N TRP A 579 -17.89 15.27 28.20
CA TRP A 579 -18.74 15.06 29.35
C TRP A 579 -18.86 13.55 29.70
N LEU A 580 -19.03 12.68 28.71
CA LEU A 580 -19.08 11.24 28.91
C LEU A 580 -17.78 10.68 29.49
N ASP A 581 -16.64 11.19 29.05
CA ASP A 581 -15.31 10.79 29.56
C ASP A 581 -15.14 11.18 31.04
N ALA A 582 -15.59 12.37 31.40
CA ALA A 582 -15.59 12.86 32.80
C ALA A 582 -16.54 12.04 33.68
N HIS A 583 -17.63 11.48 33.12
CA HIS A 583 -18.66 10.71 33.82
C HIS A 583 -18.66 9.23 33.35
N SER A 584 -17.53 8.57 33.54
CA SER A 584 -17.27 7.25 32.97
C SER A 584 -18.10 6.11 33.57
N ASP A 585 -18.48 6.20 34.87
CA ASP A 585 -19.29 5.19 35.54
C ASP A 585 -20.78 5.63 35.64
N PRO A 586 -21.71 4.67 35.84
CA PRO A 586 -23.14 4.93 35.85
C PRO A 586 -23.57 5.91 36.96
N GLU A 587 -22.98 5.87 38.14
CA GLU A 587 -23.33 6.75 39.27
C GLU A 587 -22.92 8.19 38.99
N ARG A 588 -21.70 8.41 38.48
CA ARG A 588 -21.23 9.73 38.07
C ARG A 588 -22.06 10.28 36.91
N ARG A 589 -22.46 9.43 35.95
CA ARG A 589 -23.35 9.84 34.86
C ARG A 589 -24.68 10.34 35.37
N GLU A 590 -25.31 9.61 36.27
CA GLU A 590 -26.56 10.04 36.88
C GLU A 590 -26.38 11.36 37.65
N GLN A 591 -25.33 11.50 38.44
CA GLN A 591 -25.00 12.72 39.16
C GLN A 591 -24.74 13.90 38.20
N GLY A 592 -24.01 13.69 37.12
CA GLY A 592 -23.80 14.70 36.06
C GLY A 592 -25.09 15.11 35.35
N MET A 593 -25.98 14.15 35.06
CA MET A 593 -27.32 14.46 34.54
C MET A 593 -28.19 15.25 35.53
N LYS A 594 -28.15 14.94 36.84
CA LYS A 594 -28.86 15.68 37.89
C LYS A 594 -28.43 17.14 37.91
N GLN A 595 -27.15 17.47 37.68
CA GLN A 595 -26.71 18.86 37.63
C GLN A 595 -27.46 19.68 36.58
N TYR A 596 -27.68 19.13 35.38
CA TYR A 596 -28.42 19.83 34.31
C TYR A 596 -29.89 20.01 34.65
N VAL A 597 -30.49 19.06 35.35
CA VAL A 597 -31.91 19.11 35.72
C VAL A 597 -32.15 20.05 36.92
N GLU A 598 -31.25 20.07 37.92
CA GLU A 598 -31.45 20.79 39.18
C GLU A 598 -30.85 22.18 39.16
N GLN A 599 -29.82 22.45 38.33
CA GLN A 599 -29.05 23.68 38.40
C GLN A 599 -29.08 24.47 37.09
N CYS A 600 -29.08 25.80 37.19
CA CYS A 600 -28.84 26.73 36.11
C CYS A 600 -27.73 27.70 36.54
N GLY A 601 -26.47 27.45 36.15
CA GLY A 601 -25.32 28.13 36.72
C GLY A 601 -25.19 27.89 38.23
N ASN A 602 -25.12 28.95 39.00
CA ASN A 602 -24.98 28.88 40.46
C ASN A 602 -26.31 28.81 41.23
N GLY A 603 -27.44 28.77 40.55
CA GLY A 603 -28.75 28.74 41.18
C GLY A 603 -29.57 27.50 40.80
N PRO A 604 -30.69 27.26 41.55
CA PRO A 604 -31.59 26.16 41.20
C PRO A 604 -32.31 26.47 39.89
N ARG A 605 -32.55 25.43 39.07
CA ARG A 605 -33.33 25.54 37.83
C ARG A 605 -34.82 25.65 38.17
N ARG A 606 -35.50 26.55 37.49
CA ARG A 606 -36.95 26.77 37.64
C ARG A 606 -37.77 25.77 36.84
N TYR A 607 -37.36 25.51 35.60
CA TYR A 607 -38.10 24.67 34.64
C TYR A 607 -37.43 23.30 34.44
N HIS A 608 -37.23 22.57 35.54
CA HIS A 608 -36.48 21.32 35.56
C HIS A 608 -37.23 20.13 34.92
N ASN A 609 -38.58 20.23 34.71
CA ASN A 609 -39.39 19.25 34.02
C ASN A 609 -39.43 19.50 32.47
N GLY A 610 -38.77 20.56 31.97
CA GLY A 610 -38.70 20.92 30.55
C GLY A 610 -37.46 20.41 29.84
N LEU A 611 -36.83 19.31 30.27
CA LEU A 611 -35.56 18.85 29.73
C LEU A 611 -35.56 17.38 29.36
N ALA A 612 -34.88 17.10 28.24
CA ALA A 612 -34.45 15.76 27.88
C ALA A 612 -32.90 15.78 27.65
N LEU A 613 -32.19 14.77 28.13
CA LEU A 613 -30.74 14.66 28.07
C LEU A 613 -30.35 13.53 27.09
N ALA A 614 -29.78 13.87 25.94
CA ALA A 614 -29.27 12.91 24.99
C ALA A 614 -27.82 12.56 25.36
N VAL A 615 -27.60 11.31 25.77
CA VAL A 615 -26.30 10.82 26.24
C VAL A 615 -25.60 10.06 25.09
N PRO A 616 -24.33 10.41 24.77
CA PRO A 616 -23.62 9.74 23.68
C PRO A 616 -23.21 8.30 24.06
N ASP A 617 -23.19 7.42 23.08
CA ASP A 617 -22.68 6.05 23.24
C ASP A 617 -21.16 6.00 23.16
N ARG A 618 -20.52 5.31 24.10
CA ARG A 618 -19.05 5.27 24.21
C ARG A 618 -18.38 4.66 22.98
N ARG A 619 -18.97 3.62 22.38
CA ARG A 619 -18.40 2.98 21.20
C ARG A 619 -18.47 3.90 19.99
N MET A 620 -19.59 4.61 19.84
CA MET A 620 -19.77 5.56 18.75
C MET A 620 -18.88 6.80 18.93
N VAL A 621 -18.62 7.23 20.16
CA VAL A 621 -17.66 8.30 20.45
C VAL A 621 -16.26 7.94 19.95
N GLU A 622 -15.76 6.75 20.29
CA GLU A 622 -14.44 6.31 19.83
C GLU A 622 -14.39 6.15 18.30
N ALA A 623 -15.41 5.56 17.72
CA ALA A 623 -15.50 5.41 16.26
C ALA A 623 -15.50 6.77 15.55
N THR A 624 -16.30 7.75 16.04
CA THR A 624 -16.36 9.09 15.43
C THR A 624 -15.07 9.89 15.64
N ARG A 625 -14.42 9.78 16.80
CA ARG A 625 -13.10 10.39 17.04
C ARG A 625 -12.05 9.85 16.08
N ASN A 626 -12.01 8.54 15.88
CA ASN A 626 -11.08 7.91 14.95
C ASN A 626 -11.34 8.32 13.50
N ALA A 627 -12.59 8.37 13.08
CA ALA A 627 -12.97 8.85 11.75
C ALA A 627 -12.57 10.32 11.53
N VAL A 628 -12.83 11.20 12.51
CA VAL A 628 -12.43 12.61 12.45
C VAL A 628 -10.92 12.75 12.40
N ARG A 629 -10.17 12.01 13.23
CA ARG A 629 -8.70 12.01 13.22
C ARG A 629 -8.17 11.65 11.85
N LEU A 630 -8.74 10.61 11.24
CA LEU A 630 -8.36 10.17 9.89
C LEU A 630 -8.69 11.24 8.83
N ILE A 631 -9.88 11.85 8.88
CA ILE A 631 -10.28 12.91 7.94
C ILE A 631 -9.32 14.10 8.00
N VAL A 632 -9.03 14.61 9.20
CA VAL A 632 -8.10 15.75 9.39
C VAL A 632 -6.70 15.40 8.86
N THR A 633 -6.24 14.18 9.11
CA THR A 633 -4.96 13.69 8.59
C THR A 633 -4.95 13.64 7.07
N LEU A 634 -5.98 13.08 6.44
CA LEU A 634 -6.07 12.97 4.99
C LEU A 634 -6.22 14.33 4.32
N GLU A 635 -6.95 15.28 4.92
CA GLU A 635 -7.05 16.67 4.46
C GLU A 635 -5.69 17.38 4.47
N LEU A 636 -4.90 17.18 5.52
CA LEU A 636 -3.55 17.72 5.60
C LEU A 636 -2.64 17.12 4.51
N LEU A 637 -2.63 15.80 4.36
CA LEU A 637 -1.81 15.13 3.34
C LEU A 637 -2.17 15.57 1.92
N GLN A 638 -3.46 15.72 1.61
CA GLN A 638 -3.92 16.27 0.34
C GLN A 638 -3.48 17.71 0.11
N SER A 639 -3.57 18.56 1.13
CA SER A 639 -3.12 19.96 1.03
C SER A 639 -1.61 20.09 0.77
N GLN A 640 -0.83 19.12 1.25
CA GLN A 640 0.62 19.04 1.11
C GLN A 640 1.08 18.12 -0.04
N SER A 641 0.18 17.64 -0.89
CA SER A 641 0.45 16.66 -1.95
C SER A 641 1.64 17.05 -2.84
N LYS A 642 1.67 18.29 -3.34
CA LYS A 642 2.78 18.80 -4.14
C LYS A 642 4.10 18.88 -3.38
N GLN A 643 4.05 19.27 -2.11
CA GLN A 643 5.20 19.43 -1.25
C GLN A 643 5.81 18.06 -0.89
N ARG A 644 4.98 17.04 -0.77
CA ARG A 644 5.35 15.66 -0.48
C ARG A 644 5.56 14.80 -1.74
N GLN A 645 5.46 15.40 -2.93
CA GLN A 645 5.65 14.75 -4.23
C GLN A 645 4.77 13.51 -4.43
N LEU A 646 3.51 13.57 -3.98
CA LEU A 646 2.56 12.47 -4.16
C LEU A 646 2.18 12.35 -5.64
N THR A 647 1.99 11.11 -6.08
CA THR A 647 1.53 10.84 -7.44
C THR A 647 0.02 11.12 -7.58
N PRO A 648 -0.49 11.38 -8.80
CA PRO A 648 -1.93 11.51 -9.02
C PRO A 648 -2.75 10.30 -8.54
N GLN A 649 -2.17 9.11 -8.60
CA GLN A 649 -2.81 7.89 -8.09
C GLN A 649 -2.91 7.90 -6.56
N GLN A 650 -1.84 8.32 -5.87
CA GLN A 650 -1.86 8.46 -4.41
C GLN A 650 -2.83 9.56 -3.95
N ASP A 651 -2.93 10.67 -4.68
CA ASP A 651 -3.93 11.71 -4.41
C ASP A 651 -5.36 11.20 -4.59
N ALA A 652 -5.61 10.39 -5.61
CA ALA A 652 -6.91 9.74 -5.82
C ALA A 652 -7.24 8.76 -4.69
N GLU A 653 -6.26 7.98 -4.23
CA GLU A 653 -6.41 7.06 -3.10
C GLU A 653 -6.70 7.82 -1.79
N LEU A 654 -6.00 8.92 -1.52
CA LEU A 654 -6.29 9.78 -0.36
C LEU A 654 -7.72 10.33 -0.40
N ALA A 655 -8.17 10.76 -1.59
CA ALA A 655 -9.52 11.28 -1.77
C ALA A 655 -10.60 10.20 -1.57
N GLU A 656 -10.34 8.97 -1.99
CA GLU A 656 -11.23 7.83 -1.76
C GLU A 656 -11.30 7.46 -0.27
N ARG A 657 -10.15 7.32 0.38
CA ARG A 657 -10.08 7.03 1.82
C ARG A 657 -10.77 8.11 2.66
N LYS A 658 -10.63 9.38 2.26
CA LYS A 658 -11.32 10.49 2.91
C LYS A 658 -12.84 10.36 2.78
N ARG A 659 -13.35 10.07 1.58
CA ARG A 659 -14.81 9.84 1.36
C ARG A 659 -15.34 8.69 2.22
N ASN A 660 -14.57 7.61 2.33
CA ASN A 660 -14.93 6.48 3.17
C ASN A 660 -14.98 6.88 4.66
N ALA A 661 -13.97 7.59 5.15
CA ALA A 661 -13.94 8.09 6.52
C ALA A 661 -15.08 9.11 6.80
N GLU A 662 -15.44 9.96 5.85
CA GLU A 662 -16.59 10.87 5.95
C GLU A 662 -17.93 10.12 6.02
N ASN A 663 -18.05 9.01 5.29
CA ASN A 663 -19.24 8.14 5.37
C ASN A 663 -19.32 7.42 6.72
N GLU A 664 -18.19 6.91 7.22
CA GLU A 664 -18.10 6.30 8.56
C GLU A 664 -18.45 7.32 9.64
N LEU A 665 -17.93 8.55 9.54
CA LEU A 665 -18.24 9.63 10.47
C LEU A 665 -19.74 9.95 10.46
N ARG A 666 -20.36 10.09 9.29
CA ARG A 666 -21.81 10.33 9.16
C ARG A 666 -22.62 9.20 9.79
N GLY A 667 -22.24 7.95 9.53
CA GLY A 667 -22.85 6.77 10.14
C GLY A 667 -22.72 6.79 11.67
N GLY A 668 -21.51 7.02 12.17
CA GLY A 668 -21.23 7.09 13.60
C GLY A 668 -21.97 8.23 14.31
N ILE A 669 -21.97 9.44 13.75
CA ILE A 669 -22.71 10.58 14.29
C ILE A 669 -24.22 10.28 14.34
N SER A 670 -24.76 9.65 13.29
CA SER A 670 -26.19 9.31 13.28
C SER A 670 -26.60 8.37 14.41
N GLN A 671 -25.69 7.58 14.93
CA GLN A 671 -25.91 6.62 16.02
C GLN A 671 -25.35 7.10 17.36
N LEU A 672 -24.82 8.33 17.42
CA LEU A 672 -24.11 8.84 18.58
C LEU A 672 -24.99 8.95 19.83
N TYR A 673 -26.27 9.25 19.66
CA TYR A 673 -27.23 9.44 20.73
C TYR A 673 -28.37 8.39 20.69
N PRO A 674 -28.10 7.14 21.10
CA PRO A 674 -29.11 6.07 21.05
C PRO A 674 -30.12 6.13 22.18
N VAL A 675 -29.83 6.87 23.27
CA VAL A 675 -30.68 6.95 24.46
C VAL A 675 -30.85 8.40 24.89
N VAL A 676 -32.09 8.72 25.20
CA VAL A 676 -32.48 10.04 25.75
C VAL A 676 -33.11 9.83 27.14
N TYR A 677 -32.65 10.59 28.11
CA TYR A 677 -33.15 10.55 29.49
C TYR A 677 -34.06 11.74 29.79
N THR A 678 -35.18 11.46 30.43
CA THR A 678 -36.10 12.51 30.92
C THR A 678 -36.38 12.31 32.39
N PRO A 679 -36.48 13.39 33.21
CA PRO A 679 -36.86 13.26 34.58
C PRO A 679 -38.36 12.90 34.68
N GLN A 680 -38.68 11.88 35.46
CA GLN A 680 -40.06 11.46 35.71
C GLN A 680 -40.33 11.41 37.19
N ASN A 681 -41.62 11.68 37.61
CA ASN A 681 -42.01 11.63 39.00
C ASN A 681 -41.66 10.28 39.64
N SER A 682 -41.02 10.29 40.80
CA SER A 682 -40.66 9.06 41.51
C SER A 682 -41.78 8.67 42.50
N GLU A 683 -42.16 7.40 42.54
CA GLU A 683 -43.02 6.82 43.54
C GLU A 683 -42.26 6.37 44.82
N GLN A 684 -40.90 6.44 44.78
CA GLN A 684 -40.06 5.99 45.88
C GLN A 684 -39.92 7.07 46.95
N VAL A 685 -40.04 6.64 48.22
CA VAL A 685 -39.88 7.52 49.36
C VAL A 685 -38.46 8.09 49.44
N GLY A 686 -38.38 9.43 49.42
CA GLY A 686 -37.09 10.15 49.50
C GLY A 686 -36.48 10.53 48.14
N GLN A 687 -37.08 10.17 47.01
CA GLN A 687 -36.67 10.64 45.68
C GLN A 687 -37.80 11.45 45.05
N THR A 688 -37.47 12.66 44.58
CA THR A 688 -38.43 13.55 43.88
C THR A 688 -38.68 13.10 42.41
N TYR A 689 -37.64 12.55 41.75
CA TYR A 689 -37.70 12.08 40.38
C TYR A 689 -36.68 10.97 40.12
N VAL A 690 -36.91 10.23 39.05
CA VAL A 690 -35.98 9.24 38.46
C VAL A 690 -35.80 9.56 36.96
N PHE A 691 -34.67 9.14 36.41
CA PHE A 691 -34.48 9.26 34.95
C PHE A 691 -35.12 8.08 34.24
N ASP A 692 -36.08 8.38 33.36
CA ASP A 692 -36.61 7.41 32.39
C ASP A 692 -35.74 7.44 31.12
N ALA A 693 -35.36 6.27 30.63
CA ALA A 693 -34.47 6.09 29.49
C ALA A 693 -35.26 5.64 28.25
N LEU A 694 -35.37 6.53 27.27
CA LEU A 694 -35.99 6.21 25.98
C LEU A 694 -34.92 5.86 24.93
N THR A 695 -35.01 4.65 24.39
CA THR A 695 -34.17 4.23 23.25
C THR A 695 -34.67 4.84 21.95
N VAL A 696 -33.80 5.52 21.22
CA VAL A 696 -34.09 6.11 19.91
C VAL A 696 -33.78 5.07 18.84
N GLN A 697 -34.83 4.63 18.11
CA GLN A 697 -34.66 3.63 17.06
C GLN A 697 -33.90 4.21 15.85
N SER A 698 -32.92 3.46 15.34
CA SER A 698 -32.06 3.87 14.21
C SER A 698 -32.79 3.88 12.85
N TYR A 699 -34.02 3.40 12.77
CA TYR A 699 -34.78 3.17 11.52
C TYR A 699 -35.66 4.35 11.11
N SER A 700 -35.59 5.48 11.77
CA SER A 700 -36.33 6.67 11.31
C SER A 700 -35.75 7.16 9.98
N GLN A 701 -36.61 7.44 9.01
CA GLN A 701 -36.24 8.06 7.73
C GLN A 701 -35.86 9.54 7.87
N ALA A 702 -35.96 10.11 9.07
CA ALA A 702 -35.60 11.50 9.32
C ALA A 702 -34.09 11.73 9.18
N PRO A 703 -33.67 12.67 8.36
CA PRO A 703 -32.26 12.88 8.06
C PRO A 703 -31.46 13.49 9.22
N GLN A 704 -32.13 14.28 10.08
CA GLN A 704 -31.51 14.97 11.23
C GLN A 704 -31.70 14.20 12.52
N ILE A 705 -30.66 14.18 13.36
CA ILE A 705 -30.68 13.52 14.67
C ILE A 705 -31.76 14.12 15.57
N HIS A 706 -31.86 15.46 15.59
CA HIS A 706 -32.84 16.18 16.41
C HIS A 706 -34.27 15.77 16.03
N THR A 707 -34.59 15.70 14.74
CA THR A 707 -35.91 15.30 14.28
C THR A 707 -36.25 13.86 14.72
N ARG A 708 -35.32 12.94 14.65
CA ARG A 708 -35.51 11.54 15.11
C ARG A 708 -35.75 11.45 16.60
N ILE A 709 -34.97 12.19 17.41
CA ILE A 709 -35.18 12.21 18.85
C ILE A 709 -36.53 12.83 19.18
N LYS A 710 -36.91 13.94 18.53
CA LYS A 710 -38.18 14.60 18.70
C LYS A 710 -39.36 13.70 18.36
N GLU A 711 -39.26 12.94 17.25
CA GLU A 711 -40.24 11.93 16.88
C GLU A 711 -40.33 10.78 17.90
N ALA A 712 -39.19 10.32 18.43
CA ALA A 712 -39.16 9.28 19.44
C ALA A 712 -39.79 9.73 20.76
N LEU A 713 -39.60 10.98 21.14
CA LEU A 713 -40.21 11.59 22.35
C LEU A 713 -41.71 11.88 22.18
N ARG A 714 -42.17 12.17 20.93
CA ARG A 714 -43.53 12.60 20.63
C ARG A 714 -44.55 11.55 21.03
N ASN A 715 -45.58 11.94 21.82
CA ASN A 715 -46.69 11.08 22.27
C ASN A 715 -46.28 9.84 23.07
N ARG A 716 -44.99 9.72 23.43
CA ARG A 716 -44.51 8.70 24.39
C ARG A 716 -44.10 9.30 25.70
N VAL A 717 -43.35 10.40 25.65
CA VAL A 717 -42.83 11.13 26.80
C VAL A 717 -43.31 12.58 26.77
N VAL A 718 -43.22 13.25 25.61
CA VAL A 718 -43.62 14.63 25.42
C VAL A 718 -44.91 14.68 24.57
N TRP A 719 -45.95 15.27 25.11
CA TRP A 719 -47.28 15.27 24.53
C TRP A 719 -47.53 16.49 23.66
N ASP A 720 -48.19 16.29 22.51
CA ASP A 720 -48.70 17.33 21.60
C ASP A 720 -50.09 17.87 22.05
N SER A 721 -50.78 17.18 22.93
CA SER A 721 -52.09 17.58 23.44
C SER A 721 -52.31 17.09 24.87
N VAL A 722 -53.05 17.87 25.64
CA VAL A 722 -53.47 17.54 27.01
C VAL A 722 -54.98 17.55 27.04
N GLN A 723 -55.59 16.53 27.65
CA GLN A 723 -57.03 16.46 27.79
C GLN A 723 -57.54 17.53 28.75
N PRO A 724 -58.61 18.28 28.45
CA PRO A 724 -59.21 19.29 29.33
C PRO A 724 -59.60 18.75 30.71
N SER A 725 -60.07 17.52 30.79
CA SER A 725 -60.39 16.86 32.05
C SER A 725 -59.17 16.63 32.93
N LYS A 726 -58.01 16.37 32.28
CA LYS A 726 -56.75 16.24 33.01
C LYS A 726 -56.31 17.59 33.57
N LEU A 727 -56.47 18.70 32.80
CA LEU A 727 -56.17 20.05 33.29
C LEU A 727 -57.07 20.39 34.50
N ALA A 728 -58.35 20.14 34.42
CA ALA A 728 -59.31 20.36 35.51
C ALA A 728 -58.93 19.55 36.76
N SER A 729 -58.45 18.31 36.58
CA SER A 729 -58.03 17.46 37.68
C SER A 729 -56.73 17.96 38.31
N LEU A 730 -55.70 18.34 37.50
CA LEU A 730 -54.43 18.84 37.97
C LEU A 730 -54.58 20.17 38.76
N THR A 731 -55.52 21.03 38.35
CA THR A 731 -55.82 22.29 39.03
C THR A 731 -56.89 22.13 40.12
N ARG A 732 -57.42 20.91 40.30
CA ARG A 732 -58.55 20.58 41.19
C ARG A 732 -59.81 21.37 40.93
N LEU A 733 -59.99 22.00 39.78
CA LEU A 733 -61.18 22.70 39.33
C LEU A 733 -62.41 21.82 39.10
N ASN A 734 -62.25 20.51 39.08
CA ASN A 734 -63.28 19.51 39.00
C ASN A 734 -63.83 19.06 40.36
N GLU A 735 -63.19 19.56 41.50
CA GLU A 735 -63.63 19.26 42.85
C GLU A 735 -64.50 20.39 43.40
N GLN A 736 -65.43 20.11 44.40
CA GLN A 736 -66.12 21.16 45.12
C GLN A 736 -65.14 21.83 46.05
N GLN A 737 -64.66 23.00 45.68
CA GLN A 737 -63.68 23.81 46.41
C GLN A 737 -64.31 25.12 46.96
N PRO A 738 -63.84 25.72 48.02
CA PRO A 738 -64.17 27.10 48.42
C PRO A 738 -63.91 28.07 47.23
N ILE A 739 -64.59 29.18 47.16
CA ILE A 739 -64.60 30.16 46.09
C ILE A 739 -63.16 30.63 45.80
N GLU A 740 -62.34 30.81 46.75
CA GLU A 740 -60.92 31.21 46.66
C GLU A 740 -60.08 30.18 45.94
N ARG A 741 -60.54 28.94 45.69
CA ARG A 741 -59.82 27.86 45.00
C ARG A 741 -60.53 27.41 43.73
N GLN A 742 -61.53 28.14 43.25
CA GLN A 742 -62.27 27.80 42.04
C GLN A 742 -61.75 28.47 40.80
N TYR A 743 -60.55 29.07 40.88
CA TYR A 743 -59.85 29.64 39.72
C TYR A 743 -58.36 29.39 39.81
N TYR A 744 -57.67 29.41 38.63
CA TYR A 744 -56.25 29.16 38.54
C TYR A 744 -55.62 30.03 37.44
N PRO A 745 -54.52 30.79 37.77
CA PRO A 745 -53.84 31.62 36.75
C PRO A 745 -53.27 30.80 35.62
N VAL A 746 -53.47 31.22 34.37
CA VAL A 746 -52.99 30.50 33.17
C VAL A 746 -51.45 30.46 33.14
N THR A 747 -50.77 31.55 33.52
CA THR A 747 -49.32 31.60 33.59
C THR A 747 -48.74 30.60 34.58
N ALA A 748 -49.38 30.47 35.74
CA ALA A 748 -48.98 29.49 36.76
C ALA A 748 -49.22 28.07 36.27
N LEU A 749 -50.33 27.80 35.56
CA LEU A 749 -50.65 26.52 34.97
C LEU A 749 -49.60 26.09 33.93
N VAL A 750 -49.24 26.99 33.02
CA VAL A 750 -48.16 26.72 32.05
C VAL A 750 -46.84 26.43 32.76
N SER A 751 -46.50 27.26 33.74
CA SER A 751 -45.26 27.05 34.52
C SER A 751 -45.22 25.69 35.22
N CYS A 752 -46.36 25.20 35.73
CA CYS A 752 -46.45 23.91 36.43
C CYS A 752 -45.99 22.72 35.53
N PHE A 753 -46.28 22.73 34.25
CA PHE A 753 -45.87 21.67 33.31
C PHE A 753 -44.36 21.58 33.17
N PHE A 754 -43.66 22.68 33.34
CA PHE A 754 -42.21 22.75 33.22
C PHE A 754 -41.47 22.69 34.56
N SER A 755 -42.20 22.93 35.70
CA SER A 755 -41.57 22.99 37.02
C SER A 755 -41.86 21.78 37.91
N TYR A 756 -42.88 20.96 37.62
CA TYR A 756 -43.27 19.84 38.50
C TYR A 756 -43.32 18.51 37.75
N TYR A 757 -42.60 17.50 38.23
CA TYR A 757 -42.53 16.15 37.63
C TYR A 757 -43.85 15.39 37.63
N THR A 758 -44.82 15.81 38.45
CA THR A 758 -46.18 15.27 38.42
C THR A 758 -47.00 15.67 37.21
N PHE A 759 -46.57 16.70 36.49
CA PHE A 759 -47.14 17.13 35.24
C PHE A 759 -46.48 16.41 34.05
N ALA A 760 -47.26 16.13 32.99
CA ALA A 760 -46.74 15.55 31.79
C ALA A 760 -45.80 16.53 31.07
N HIS A 761 -44.76 16.02 30.38
CA HIS A 761 -43.92 16.86 29.55
C HIS A 761 -44.70 17.32 28.31
N ILE A 762 -44.59 18.57 27.97
CA ILE A 762 -45.18 19.21 26.78
C ILE A 762 -44.12 20.04 26.06
N TRP A 763 -44.29 20.28 24.75
CA TRP A 763 -43.30 21.04 23.97
C TRP A 763 -43.22 22.53 24.33
N ASP A 764 -44.40 23.17 24.35
CA ASP A 764 -44.53 24.61 24.63
C ASP A 764 -45.93 24.94 25.16
N GLU A 765 -46.14 26.21 25.46
CA GLU A 765 -47.43 26.73 25.97
C GLU A 765 -48.63 26.50 25.02
N LYS A 766 -48.39 26.30 23.70
CA LYS A 766 -49.45 26.08 22.68
C LYS A 766 -50.29 24.86 23.01
N VAL A 767 -49.66 23.83 23.64
CA VAL A 767 -50.36 22.60 24.06
C VAL A 767 -51.43 22.93 25.14
N VAL A 768 -51.07 23.76 26.13
CA VAL A 768 -52.00 24.21 27.16
C VAL A 768 -53.02 25.15 26.58
N ARG A 769 -52.66 26.07 25.70
CA ARG A 769 -53.57 26.97 24.98
C ARG A 769 -54.68 26.19 24.25
N GLN A 770 -54.31 25.14 23.50
CA GLN A 770 -55.26 24.31 22.78
C GLN A 770 -56.19 23.53 23.74
N ALA A 771 -55.62 23.02 24.83
CA ALA A 771 -56.45 22.32 25.85
C ALA A 771 -57.46 23.27 26.54
N ILE A 772 -57.10 24.52 26.75
CA ILE A 772 -58.03 25.54 27.29
C ILE A 772 -59.14 25.83 26.29
N ILE A 773 -58.85 26.01 25.00
CA ILE A 773 -59.85 26.21 23.93
C ILE A 773 -60.89 25.09 23.94
N VAL A 774 -60.37 23.83 23.92
CA VAL A 774 -61.24 22.65 23.90
C VAL A 774 -62.03 22.51 25.20
N GLY A 775 -61.43 22.78 26.35
CA GLY A 775 -62.03 22.70 27.67
C GLY A 775 -63.17 23.70 27.86
N VAL A 776 -63.04 24.93 27.38
CA VAL A 776 -64.08 25.95 27.40
C VAL A 776 -65.22 25.57 26.47
N LYS A 777 -64.96 25.12 25.26
CA LYS A 777 -65.96 24.65 24.31
C LYS A 777 -66.79 23.50 24.91
N ASN A 778 -66.10 22.54 25.52
CA ASN A 778 -66.76 21.33 26.08
C ASN A 778 -67.34 21.57 27.51
N ARG A 779 -67.32 22.81 28.02
CA ARG A 779 -67.81 23.15 29.36
C ARG A 779 -67.11 22.40 30.49
N THR A 780 -65.87 22.00 30.33
CA THR A 780 -65.08 21.33 31.35
C THR A 780 -64.68 22.34 32.44
N PHE A 781 -64.35 23.54 32.01
CA PHE A 781 -64.04 24.70 32.81
C PHE A 781 -64.31 25.97 31.99
N ALA A 782 -64.21 27.13 32.60
CA ALA A 782 -64.29 28.41 31.90
C ALA A 782 -62.94 29.09 31.83
N TYR A 783 -62.80 30.05 30.89
CA TYR A 783 -61.65 30.93 30.76
C TYR A 783 -62.14 32.39 30.95
N VAL A 784 -61.27 33.14 31.58
CA VAL A 784 -61.48 34.58 31.76
C VAL A 784 -60.21 35.33 31.26
N ALA A 785 -60.48 36.35 30.45
CA ALA A 785 -59.46 37.34 30.05
C ALA A 785 -59.67 38.64 30.83
N ASN A 786 -58.63 39.38 31.06
CA ASN A 786 -58.64 40.68 31.68
C ASN A 786 -59.17 40.66 33.11
N ALA A 787 -58.66 39.77 33.95
CA ALA A 787 -58.93 39.62 35.35
C ALA A 787 -57.66 39.82 36.18
N HIS A 788 -57.83 40.18 37.43
CA HIS A 788 -56.68 40.27 38.37
C HIS A 788 -57.10 39.79 39.77
N MET A 789 -56.15 39.54 40.60
CA MET A 789 -56.36 39.26 42.05
C MET A 789 -56.30 40.51 42.85
N ASP A 790 -57.29 40.70 43.79
CA ASP A 790 -57.27 41.79 44.76
C ASP A 790 -56.31 41.46 45.92
N ASN A 791 -56.11 42.38 46.84
CA ASN A 791 -55.26 42.19 48.00
C ASN A 791 -55.80 41.12 49.02
N GLN A 792 -56.99 40.59 48.81
CA GLN A 792 -57.64 39.54 49.62
C GLN A 792 -57.66 38.20 48.83
N GLU A 793 -56.90 38.07 47.73
CA GLU A 793 -56.85 36.91 46.84
C GLU A 793 -58.19 36.57 46.17
N ASN A 794 -59.12 37.55 45.96
CA ASN A 794 -60.35 37.32 45.19
C ASN A 794 -60.16 37.70 43.73
N LEU A 795 -60.75 36.93 42.83
CA LEU A 795 -60.72 37.19 41.38
C LEU A 795 -61.66 38.38 41.04
N VAL A 796 -61.09 39.45 40.53
CA VAL A 796 -61.80 40.63 40.05
C VAL A 796 -61.82 40.64 38.51
N LEU A 797 -63.03 40.72 37.93
CA LEU A 797 -63.17 40.76 36.48
C LEU A 797 -62.98 42.17 35.94
N GLY A 798 -62.26 42.40 34.87
CA GLY A 798 -62.03 43.68 34.21
C GLY A 798 -63.25 44.19 33.38
N GLY A 799 -64.36 43.51 33.47
CA GLY A 799 -65.58 43.84 32.71
C GLY A 799 -66.76 42.95 33.11
N PRO A 800 -67.95 43.11 32.47
CA PRO A 800 -69.10 42.24 32.70
C PRO A 800 -68.79 40.75 32.46
N ALA A 801 -69.34 39.91 33.39
CA ALA A 801 -69.10 38.43 33.27
C ALA A 801 -69.59 37.83 31.95
N SER A 802 -70.64 38.35 31.37
CA SER A 802 -71.20 37.94 30.05
C SER A 802 -70.25 38.20 28.91
N THR A 803 -69.35 39.15 28.99
CA THR A 803 -68.34 39.45 27.93
C THR A 803 -66.92 38.95 28.27
N THR A 804 -66.59 38.82 29.54
CA THR A 804 -65.24 38.47 29.98
C THR A 804 -65.06 36.97 30.27
N VAL A 805 -66.17 36.27 30.65
CA VAL A 805 -66.15 34.83 30.96
C VAL A 805 -66.51 34.00 29.73
N TYR A 806 -65.63 33.16 29.28
CA TYR A 806 -65.79 32.25 28.16
C TYR A 806 -66.11 30.85 28.70
N TYR A 807 -67.40 30.41 28.49
CA TYR A 807 -67.89 29.09 28.89
C TYR A 807 -68.87 28.52 27.90
N GLY A 808 -68.64 27.35 27.37
CA GLY A 808 -69.48 26.67 26.36
C GLY A 808 -69.56 27.37 25.00
N ARG A 809 -68.57 28.21 24.67
CA ARG A 809 -68.47 28.92 23.38
C ARG A 809 -67.13 28.73 22.77
N ASP A 810 -67.03 28.88 21.44
CA ASP A 810 -65.75 28.82 20.75
C ASP A 810 -64.93 30.06 21.05
N ILE A 811 -63.59 29.85 21.30
CA ILE A 811 -62.55 30.86 21.41
C ILE A 811 -61.52 30.66 20.32
N ARG A 812 -61.14 31.71 19.63
CA ARG A 812 -60.04 31.65 18.69
C ARG A 812 -58.70 31.71 19.40
N ALA A 813 -57.66 31.04 18.86
CA ALA A 813 -56.38 31.00 19.51
C ALA A 813 -55.73 32.38 19.74
N ASN A 814 -56.07 33.39 18.89
CA ASN A 814 -55.59 34.75 19.01
C ASN A 814 -56.41 35.61 20.02
N GLU A 815 -57.55 35.12 20.47
CA GLU A 815 -58.40 35.76 21.51
C GLU A 815 -58.04 35.29 22.91
N LEU A 816 -57.24 34.22 23.02
CA LEU A 816 -56.85 33.63 24.29
C LEU A 816 -55.55 34.24 24.76
N ASP A 817 -55.59 35.10 25.78
CA ASP A 817 -54.42 35.60 26.46
C ASP A 817 -53.82 34.51 27.36
N MET A 818 -52.49 34.41 27.39
CA MET A 818 -51.75 33.49 28.26
C MET A 818 -50.99 34.26 29.37
N GLY A 819 -51.20 35.57 29.46
CA GLY A 819 -50.58 36.46 30.41
C GLY A 819 -51.14 36.39 31.82
N GLU A 820 -50.66 37.28 32.67
CA GLU A 820 -51.02 37.33 34.08
C GLU A 820 -52.46 37.72 34.33
N SER A 821 -53.15 38.33 33.36
CA SER A 821 -54.56 38.74 33.43
C SER A 821 -55.54 37.60 33.03
N ALA A 822 -55.04 36.37 32.76
CA ALA A 822 -55.79 35.25 32.29
C ALA A 822 -55.93 34.16 33.37
N PHE A 823 -57.14 33.65 33.56
CA PHE A 823 -57.45 32.59 34.52
C PHE A 823 -58.39 31.54 33.91
N ILE A 824 -58.28 30.29 34.39
CA ILE A 824 -59.29 29.24 34.19
C ILE A 824 -60.15 29.13 35.48
N LEU A 825 -61.44 28.93 35.31
CA LEU A 825 -62.42 28.86 36.38
C LEU A 825 -63.07 27.49 36.41
N SER A 826 -63.52 27.05 37.60
CA SER A 826 -64.37 25.84 37.65
C SER A 826 -65.68 26.06 36.90
N ALA A 827 -66.27 25.01 36.38
CA ALA A 827 -67.56 25.07 35.68
C ALA A 827 -68.67 25.64 36.63
N ALA A 828 -68.63 25.29 37.92
CA ALA A 828 -69.56 25.73 38.88
C ALA A 828 -69.45 27.25 39.15
N TYR A 829 -68.20 27.76 39.32
CA TYR A 829 -67.97 29.19 39.55
C TYR A 829 -68.37 30.02 38.31
N ALA A 830 -68.00 29.53 37.10
CA ALA A 830 -68.38 30.21 35.88
C ALA A 830 -69.90 30.33 35.70
N GLN A 831 -70.68 29.29 36.07
CA GLN A 831 -72.16 29.31 36.07
C GLN A 831 -72.72 30.30 37.07
N GLN A 832 -72.14 30.43 38.29
CA GLN A 832 -72.50 31.43 39.28
C GLN A 832 -72.28 32.86 38.74
N LEU A 833 -71.11 33.14 38.13
CA LEU A 833 -70.79 34.46 37.56
C LEU A 833 -71.72 34.85 36.38
N LEU A 834 -72.15 33.85 35.56
CA LEU A 834 -73.01 34.05 34.38
C LEU A 834 -74.50 34.07 34.70
N THR A 835 -74.95 33.63 35.90
CA THR A 835 -76.33 33.63 36.29
C THR A 835 -76.68 35.06 36.81
N PRO A 836 -77.59 35.79 36.14
CA PRO A 836 -77.96 37.09 36.60
C PRO A 836 -78.61 36.99 38.01
N PRO A 837 -78.37 38.01 38.90
CA PRO A 837 -79.04 37.94 40.20
C PRO A 837 -80.56 37.95 40.02
N VAL A 838 -81.20 36.98 40.67
CA VAL A 838 -82.63 36.84 40.63
C VAL A 838 -83.31 38.09 41.29
N PRO A 839 -84.14 38.86 40.55
CA PRO A 839 -84.89 39.99 41.17
C PRO A 839 -85.99 39.38 42.10
N ALA A 840 -86.20 40.01 43.28
CA ALA A 840 -87.09 39.62 44.29
C ALA A 840 -88.60 39.56 43.74
N ARG A 841 -89.28 38.50 44.10
CA ARG A 841 -90.62 38.10 43.81
C ARG A 841 -91.67 39.15 44.18
N VAL A 842 -92.51 39.49 43.16
CA VAL A 842 -93.88 40.02 43.42
C VAL A 842 -94.85 39.12 42.67
N GLU A 843 -95.74 38.36 43.37
CA GLU A 843 -96.84 37.57 42.89
C GLU A 843 -98.12 38.45 42.69
N PRO A 844 -99.23 37.91 42.18
CA PRO A 844 -99.52 37.31 40.89
C PRO A 844 -100.84 38.01 40.30
N VAL A 845 -101.29 37.60 39.11
CA VAL A 845 -102.76 37.34 38.80
C VAL A 845 -102.84 36.56 37.50
N VAL A 846 -103.76 35.63 37.64
CA VAL A 846 -104.35 34.60 36.76
C VAL A 846 -105.04 35.14 35.50
N GLU A 847 -104.97 34.60 34.33
CA GLU A 847 -106.08 33.96 33.67
C GLU A 847 -105.70 33.27 32.26
N ILE A 848 -106.38 32.18 32.15
CA ILE A 848 -106.36 31.12 31.10
C ILE A 848 -107.39 31.54 30.01
N PRO A 849 -107.62 30.82 28.92
CA PRO A 849 -106.86 29.91 27.96
C PRO A 849 -107.25 30.14 26.50
N VAL A 850 -106.85 29.21 25.63
CA VAL A 850 -107.65 28.46 24.68
C VAL A 850 -106.83 28.28 23.29
N THR A 851 -106.51 27.07 23.11
CA THR A 851 -106.63 26.13 21.89
C THR A 851 -106.43 26.78 20.50
N THR A 852 -105.97 26.15 19.52
CA THR A 852 -106.11 24.77 18.96
C THR A 852 -105.15 24.60 17.81
N ASN A 853 -104.75 23.34 17.69
CA ASN A 853 -104.65 22.55 16.47
C ASN A 853 -103.69 22.98 15.29
N ASP A 854 -103.03 22.21 14.81
CA ASP A 854 -102.91 20.86 14.28
C ASP A 854 -102.10 20.81 13.00
N VAL A 855 -101.59 19.65 12.86
CA VAL A 855 -101.29 18.92 11.63
C VAL A 855 -99.87 18.92 11.05
N GLN A 856 -99.22 17.83 11.38
CA GLN A 856 -98.29 17.08 10.56
C GLN A 856 -98.91 16.70 9.19
N PRO A 857 -98.32 16.12 8.20
CA PRO A 857 -96.99 15.45 8.19
C PRO A 857 -96.25 15.46 6.79
N ASP A 858 -95.16 14.85 6.83
CA ASP A 858 -94.69 13.76 5.94
C ASP A 858 -93.81 14.01 4.73
N GLN A 859 -92.87 13.13 4.69
CA GLN A 859 -92.16 12.45 3.62
C GLN A 859 -90.94 12.96 2.89
N GLN A 860 -89.96 12.11 3.13
CA GLN A 860 -88.81 11.74 2.31
C GLN A 860 -89.14 11.40 0.85
N PRO A 861 -88.13 10.95 0.10
CA PRO A 861 -87.02 11.48 -0.71
C PRO A 861 -87.28 11.15 -2.24
N PRO A 862 -86.49 10.92 -3.18
CA PRO A 862 -85.06 10.64 -3.33
C PRO A 862 -84.42 11.11 -4.66
N HIS A 863 -83.14 10.69 -4.84
CA HIS A 863 -82.46 10.25 -6.11
C HIS A 863 -81.83 11.23 -7.08
N ARG A 864 -80.57 11.03 -7.24
CA ARG A 864 -79.72 10.66 -8.45
C ARG A 864 -79.82 11.48 -9.74
N TYR A 865 -78.66 11.65 -10.26
CA TYR A 865 -78.07 11.47 -11.60
C TYR A 865 -77.24 12.70 -12.04
N SER A 866 -75.96 12.55 -12.28
CA SER A 866 -75.18 12.10 -13.45
C SER A 866 -75.11 13.10 -14.62
N GLY A 867 -74.02 13.12 -15.19
CA GLY A 867 -73.71 13.56 -16.54
C GLY A 867 -72.92 14.86 -16.61
N ASP A 868 -71.93 14.96 -17.20
CA ASP A 868 -71.11 14.39 -18.30
C ASP A 868 -70.57 15.55 -19.12
N ALA A 869 -69.38 15.34 -19.63
CA ALA A 869 -68.82 15.69 -20.91
C ALA A 869 -68.34 17.10 -21.26
N GLY A 870 -67.14 17.05 -21.77
CA GLY A 870 -66.68 17.84 -22.93
C GLY A 870 -65.29 18.37 -22.84
N ARG A 871 -64.29 17.66 -23.29
CA ARG A 871 -63.60 17.70 -24.60
C ARG A 871 -63.05 19.05 -25.04
N ALA A 872 -61.74 19.17 -25.26
CA ALA A 872 -60.96 18.96 -26.50
C ALA A 872 -59.49 19.38 -26.30
N VAL A 873 -58.50 18.54 -26.62
CA VAL A 873 -57.76 18.38 -27.90
C VAL A 873 -56.93 19.62 -28.21
N VAL A 874 -55.58 19.62 -28.45
CA VAL A 874 -54.73 18.82 -29.37
C VAL A 874 -53.24 19.28 -29.28
N HIS A 875 -52.34 18.31 -29.54
CA HIS A 875 -50.95 18.39 -30.13
C HIS A 875 -49.79 18.96 -29.34
N ASP A 876 -48.56 18.50 -29.38
CA ASP A 876 -47.90 17.47 -30.21
C ASP A 876 -46.62 16.97 -29.56
N SER A 877 -46.18 15.81 -30.01
CA SER A 877 -45.05 14.96 -29.66
C SER A 877 -43.66 15.54 -29.95
N PRO A 878 -42.52 14.75 -29.82
CA PRO A 878 -42.11 13.75 -28.84
C PRO A 878 -40.61 13.91 -28.41
N LEU A 879 -40.21 13.37 -27.33
CA LEU A 879 -38.77 13.01 -27.13
C LEU A 879 -38.63 11.75 -26.23
N GLN A 880 -37.92 10.86 -26.78
CA GLN A 880 -37.41 9.56 -26.43
C GLN A 880 -37.31 9.20 -24.94
N THR A 881 -38.02 8.17 -24.59
CA THR A 881 -37.94 7.36 -23.38
C THR A 881 -36.72 6.46 -23.46
N THR A 882 -35.71 6.67 -22.62
CA THR A 882 -34.78 5.65 -22.22
C THR A 882 -35.43 4.75 -21.19
N GLN A 883 -35.59 3.49 -21.54
CA GLN A 883 -36.11 2.45 -20.67
C GLN A 883 -35.16 2.20 -19.49
N VAL A 884 -35.67 2.39 -18.30
CA VAL A 884 -35.10 1.84 -17.06
C VAL A 884 -35.49 0.38 -16.97
N PRO A 885 -34.57 -0.58 -16.73
CA PRO A 885 -34.95 -1.98 -16.55
C PRO A 885 -35.75 -2.15 -15.24
N THR A 886 -36.86 -2.78 -15.38
CA THR A 886 -37.81 -3.14 -14.31
C THR A 886 -37.10 -3.98 -13.25
N ALA A 887 -37.15 -3.55 -12.02
CA ALA A 887 -36.72 -4.33 -10.87
C ALA A 887 -37.60 -5.60 -10.74
N ALA A 888 -36.91 -6.71 -10.45
CA ALA A 888 -37.58 -7.97 -10.19
C ALA A 888 -38.57 -7.84 -9.03
N LYS A 889 -39.77 -8.39 -9.17
CA LYS A 889 -40.80 -8.42 -8.12
C LYS A 889 -40.23 -9.09 -6.86
N PRO A 890 -40.50 -8.58 -5.67
CA PRO A 890 -40.10 -9.23 -4.43
C PRO A 890 -40.81 -10.59 -4.31
N VAL A 891 -40.02 -11.60 -4.01
CA VAL A 891 -40.48 -12.95 -3.71
C VAL A 891 -41.26 -12.89 -2.40
N THR A 892 -42.51 -13.30 -2.43
CA THR A 892 -43.38 -13.49 -1.27
C THR A 892 -42.75 -14.52 -0.30
N PRO A 893 -42.71 -14.28 1.01
CA PRO A 893 -42.19 -15.28 1.94
C PRO A 893 -43.11 -16.49 2.00
N GLY A 894 -42.65 -17.61 1.44
CA GLY A 894 -43.41 -18.83 1.43
C GLY A 894 -42.53 -20.03 1.10
N ARG A 895 -42.42 -20.94 2.04
CA ARG A 895 -41.87 -22.30 2.03
C ARG A 895 -40.37 -22.42 1.67
N GLY A 896 -39.56 -22.81 2.63
CA GLY A 896 -38.20 -23.20 2.46
C GLY A 896 -38.02 -24.29 1.39
N GLY A 897 -37.15 -24.06 0.40
CA GLY A 897 -36.80 -25.03 -0.62
C GLY A 897 -35.38 -25.58 -0.35
N GLN A 898 -35.12 -26.81 -0.77
CA GLN A 898 -33.83 -27.48 -0.64
C GLN A 898 -32.77 -26.97 -1.66
N HIS A 899 -33.21 -26.30 -2.73
CA HIS A 899 -32.34 -25.81 -3.80
C HIS A 899 -32.62 -24.34 -4.08
N TYR A 900 -31.55 -23.55 -4.16
CA TYR A 900 -31.56 -22.15 -4.56
C TYR A 900 -30.82 -21.97 -5.89
N ARG A 901 -31.47 -21.41 -6.90
CA ARG A 901 -30.85 -21.11 -8.20
C ARG A 901 -30.99 -19.63 -8.51
N LEU A 902 -29.85 -18.99 -8.78
CA LEU A 902 -29.77 -17.59 -9.14
C LEU A 902 -29.14 -17.45 -10.52
N ARG A 903 -29.75 -16.64 -11.40
CA ARG A 903 -29.16 -16.23 -12.68
C ARG A 903 -29.07 -14.71 -12.71
N MET A 904 -27.89 -14.18 -12.97
CA MET A 904 -27.67 -12.74 -12.95
C MET A 904 -26.84 -12.30 -14.15
N LYS A 905 -26.95 -11.01 -14.51
CA LYS A 905 -26.08 -10.34 -15.46
C LYS A 905 -25.25 -9.32 -14.69
N ILE A 906 -23.94 -9.42 -14.77
CA ILE A 906 -22.99 -8.64 -13.96
C ILE A 906 -22.16 -7.79 -14.91
N LYS A 907 -21.87 -6.54 -14.53
CA LYS A 907 -20.84 -5.73 -15.19
C LYS A 907 -19.47 -6.07 -14.59
N PRO A 908 -18.37 -5.94 -15.34
CA PRO A 908 -17.02 -6.25 -14.85
C PRO A 908 -16.69 -5.52 -13.54
N ASP A 909 -17.10 -4.27 -13.40
CA ASP A 909 -16.84 -3.42 -12.22
C ASP A 909 -17.57 -3.90 -10.95
N ASP A 910 -18.67 -4.66 -11.11
CA ASP A 910 -19.51 -5.15 -9.99
C ASP A 910 -19.12 -6.58 -9.54
N PHE A 911 -18.12 -7.20 -10.18
CA PHE A 911 -17.75 -8.61 -9.93
C PHE A 911 -17.31 -8.87 -8.49
N TYR A 912 -16.62 -7.92 -7.88
CA TYR A 912 -16.16 -7.99 -6.49
C TYR A 912 -17.33 -8.03 -5.49
N GLU A 913 -18.36 -7.20 -5.68
CA GLU A 913 -19.54 -7.19 -4.79
C GLU A 913 -20.37 -8.45 -4.93
N VAL A 914 -20.44 -9.00 -6.15
CA VAL A 914 -21.13 -10.27 -6.39
C VAL A 914 -20.37 -11.43 -5.75
N SER A 915 -19.04 -11.46 -5.83
CA SER A 915 -18.20 -12.46 -5.15
C SER A 915 -18.47 -12.48 -3.64
N LYS A 916 -18.51 -11.33 -3.02
CA LYS A 916 -18.84 -11.17 -1.59
C LYS A 916 -20.26 -11.65 -1.22
N ALA A 917 -21.22 -11.48 -2.12
CA ALA A 917 -22.57 -11.98 -1.91
C ALA A 917 -22.63 -13.52 -2.05
N LEU A 918 -21.85 -14.08 -2.97
CA LEU A 918 -21.73 -15.52 -3.16
C LEU A 918 -20.99 -16.21 -1.98
N GLU A 919 -20.02 -15.56 -1.35
CA GLU A 919 -19.40 -16.05 -0.11
C GLU A 919 -20.45 -16.27 0.99
N ARG A 920 -21.36 -15.31 1.18
CA ARG A 920 -22.44 -15.43 2.17
C ARG A 920 -23.43 -16.55 1.84
N LEU A 921 -23.63 -16.85 0.56
CA LEU A 921 -24.46 -17.96 0.11
C LEU A 921 -23.73 -19.30 0.36
N ASN A 922 -22.42 -19.34 0.11
CA ASN A 922 -21.58 -20.50 0.37
C ASN A 922 -21.55 -20.89 1.86
N ASP A 923 -21.58 -19.90 2.76
CA ASP A 923 -21.65 -20.13 4.22
C ASP A 923 -22.95 -20.83 4.67
N GLN A 924 -24.00 -20.78 3.84
CA GLN A 924 -25.32 -21.37 4.13
C GLN A 924 -25.62 -22.61 3.27
N ALA A 925 -24.78 -22.92 2.30
CA ALA A 925 -24.96 -24.03 1.37
C ALA A 925 -24.06 -25.22 1.75
N ALA A 926 -24.59 -26.43 1.72
CA ALA A 926 -23.78 -27.63 1.89
C ALA A 926 -22.88 -27.90 0.66
N THR A 927 -23.33 -27.52 -0.53
CA THR A 927 -22.58 -27.54 -1.79
C THR A 927 -22.99 -26.35 -2.64
N MET A 928 -22.01 -25.66 -3.23
CA MET A 928 -22.25 -24.58 -4.18
C MET A 928 -21.46 -24.84 -5.45
N ASP A 929 -22.17 -24.83 -6.58
CA ASP A 929 -21.59 -24.93 -7.91
C ASP A 929 -21.89 -23.66 -8.70
N THR A 930 -20.86 -23.03 -9.26
CA THR A 930 -20.96 -21.73 -9.93
C THR A 930 -20.36 -21.81 -11.32
N THR A 931 -21.19 -21.62 -12.34
CA THR A 931 -20.74 -21.52 -13.74
C THR A 931 -20.81 -20.06 -14.19
N VAL A 932 -19.71 -19.51 -14.69
CA VAL A 932 -19.62 -18.13 -15.20
C VAL A 932 -19.45 -18.15 -16.70
N THR A 933 -20.31 -17.44 -17.43
CA THR A 933 -20.17 -17.25 -18.89
C THR A 933 -19.77 -15.80 -19.14
N VAL A 934 -18.62 -15.59 -19.79
CA VAL A 934 -18.11 -14.26 -20.16
C VAL A 934 -18.27 -14.10 -21.69
N ILE A 935 -18.96 -13.04 -22.12
CA ILE A 935 -19.08 -12.66 -23.52
C ILE A 935 -18.43 -11.29 -23.68
N ALA A 936 -17.35 -11.22 -24.45
CA ALA A 936 -16.63 -9.98 -24.75
C ALA A 936 -16.76 -9.64 -26.24
N THR A 937 -16.90 -8.35 -26.54
CA THR A 937 -16.91 -7.86 -27.93
C THR A 937 -15.65 -7.06 -28.18
N ALA A 938 -14.99 -7.31 -29.29
CA ALA A 938 -13.76 -6.59 -29.68
C ALA A 938 -14.06 -5.09 -29.91
N LYS A 939 -13.07 -4.24 -29.62
CA LYS A 939 -13.16 -2.80 -29.94
C LYS A 939 -13.22 -2.59 -31.45
N ALA A 940 -13.87 -1.51 -31.87
CA ALA A 940 -14.04 -1.20 -33.28
C ALA A 940 -12.68 -1.20 -34.02
N GLY A 941 -12.56 -2.00 -35.09
CA GLY A 941 -11.34 -2.18 -35.88
C GLY A 941 -10.32 -3.18 -35.33
N GLN A 942 -10.66 -3.90 -34.25
CA GLN A 942 -9.82 -4.97 -33.68
C GLN A 942 -10.56 -6.30 -33.73
N LEU A 943 -9.83 -7.40 -33.86
CA LEU A 943 -10.34 -8.78 -33.82
C LEU A 943 -9.62 -9.53 -32.71
N PHE A 944 -10.33 -10.41 -32.00
CA PHE A 944 -9.71 -11.33 -31.07
C PHE A 944 -8.89 -12.38 -31.80
N ASN A 945 -7.66 -12.61 -31.37
CA ASN A 945 -6.85 -13.72 -31.83
C ASN A 945 -6.96 -14.86 -30.81
N ALA A 946 -7.40 -16.02 -31.21
CA ALA A 946 -7.65 -17.16 -30.34
C ALA A 946 -6.41 -17.56 -29.51
N ASN A 947 -5.23 -17.66 -30.14
CA ASN A 947 -3.98 -18.00 -29.41
C ASN A 947 -3.60 -16.92 -28.39
N THR A 948 -3.79 -15.65 -28.75
CA THR A 948 -3.50 -14.54 -27.82
C THR A 948 -4.48 -14.51 -26.65
N MET A 949 -5.75 -14.79 -26.91
CA MET A 949 -6.77 -14.85 -25.84
C MET A 949 -6.57 -16.07 -24.94
N HIS A 950 -6.23 -17.20 -25.51
CA HIS A 950 -5.88 -18.40 -24.74
C HIS A 950 -4.76 -18.12 -23.75
N ASN A 951 -3.62 -17.58 -24.20
CA ASN A 951 -2.45 -17.31 -23.36
C ASN A 951 -2.67 -16.18 -22.33
N LEU A 952 -3.49 -15.16 -22.65
CA LEU A 952 -3.71 -14.03 -21.77
C LEU A 952 -4.85 -14.25 -20.75
N VAL A 953 -5.81 -15.10 -21.06
CA VAL A 953 -7.03 -15.25 -20.27
C VAL A 953 -7.20 -16.68 -19.76
N VAL A 954 -7.12 -17.68 -20.65
CA VAL A 954 -7.43 -19.08 -20.30
C VAL A 954 -6.30 -19.70 -19.50
N GLU A 955 -5.07 -19.58 -19.96
CA GLU A 955 -3.90 -20.17 -19.32
C GLU A 955 -3.72 -19.71 -17.85
N PRO A 956 -3.80 -18.39 -17.52
CA PRO A 956 -3.78 -17.94 -16.13
C PRO A 956 -4.98 -18.40 -15.28
N MET A 957 -6.15 -18.63 -15.91
CA MET A 957 -7.32 -19.16 -15.21
C MET A 957 -7.16 -20.64 -14.86
N VAL A 958 -6.58 -21.44 -15.77
CA VAL A 958 -6.33 -22.88 -15.57
C VAL A 958 -5.22 -23.10 -14.55
N GLU A 959 -4.24 -22.19 -14.46
CA GLU A 959 -3.21 -22.20 -13.42
C GLU A 959 -3.77 -21.91 -12.01
N ALA A 960 -4.90 -21.26 -11.91
CA ALA A 960 -5.58 -21.05 -10.63
C ALA A 960 -6.21 -22.38 -10.19
N SER A 961 -5.70 -22.94 -9.11
CA SER A 961 -6.20 -24.20 -8.53
C SER A 961 -7.70 -24.12 -8.26
N ASN A 962 -8.52 -24.93 -8.94
CA ASN A 962 -9.99 -25.05 -8.87
C ASN A 962 -10.82 -24.31 -9.94
N VAL A 963 -10.21 -23.82 -11.01
CA VAL A 963 -10.94 -23.30 -12.17
C VAL A 963 -10.93 -24.34 -13.29
N VAL A 964 -12.09 -24.69 -13.80
CA VAL A 964 -12.25 -25.57 -14.96
C VAL A 964 -12.86 -24.76 -16.10
N VAL A 965 -12.11 -24.59 -17.19
CA VAL A 965 -12.64 -23.94 -18.40
C VAL A 965 -13.47 -24.98 -19.16
N LEU A 966 -14.77 -24.72 -19.29
CA LEU A 966 -15.72 -25.64 -19.92
C LEU A 966 -15.76 -25.47 -21.44
N GLU A 967 -15.62 -24.24 -21.93
CA GLU A 967 -15.73 -23.90 -23.34
C GLU A 967 -14.99 -22.59 -23.63
N GLU A 968 -14.22 -22.57 -24.71
CA GLU A 968 -13.58 -21.37 -25.26
C GLU A 968 -13.90 -21.29 -26.76
N GLN A 969 -14.49 -20.17 -27.20
CA GLN A 969 -14.80 -19.93 -28.61
C GLN A 969 -14.51 -18.49 -29.00
N VAL A 970 -13.91 -18.28 -30.17
CA VAL A 970 -13.81 -16.97 -30.83
C VAL A 970 -14.73 -17.03 -32.06
N GLU A 971 -15.87 -16.31 -31.98
CA GLU A 971 -16.85 -16.24 -33.07
C GLU A 971 -16.46 -15.11 -34.04
N GLU A 972 -16.70 -15.31 -35.37
CA GLU A 972 -16.42 -14.33 -36.44
C GLU A 972 -17.37 -13.12 -36.40
#